data_c0665d867fed573ac7be8138f2b69806
#
_entry.id   c0665d867fed573ac7be8138f2b69806
#
_cell.length_a   1.000
_cell.length_b   1.000
_cell.length_c   1.000
_cell.angle_alpha   90.00
_cell.angle_beta   90.00
_cell.angle_gamma   90.00
#
_symmetry.space_group_name_H-M   'P 1'
#
loop_
_entity.id
_entity.type
_entity.pdbx_description
1 polymer ?
#
loop_
_entity_poly.entity_id
_entity_poly.type
_entity_poly.pdbx_seq_one_letter_code
_entity_poly.pdbx_strand_id
1 'polypeptide(L)'
;MKLVICEKPSVAKAVASALGVTSRADGCFEGNGLIVSWCVGHLVSPMDAAGYDLGYKKWKYDDLPILPEPFRYVLAKGKEDAFQNLKHLMEREDVTELVNACDAGREGELIFRLVYEMAGCQKPFSRLWISSMEDAAIREGFQDLRPGAEYDPLYQSALCRQKADWLIGINATRLFSVLYHRTLNVGRVQTPTLAMLVDRDSKITMFRKEKYHHVRLTLGGAEAVSEKIAAPEEAEALRAACAGAEAVCASVTREQKKEAPPRLYDLTTLQREANRIFGYTAKQTLDYAQSLYEKKLLTYPRTDSRFLTADMAETASVVLHLAAKVPPFDGCGEFFPDVSLLVNDKKVSDHHAIIPTLELEKADLSELPVGERNILLLVCRELLCAVAEPYVYEAVTATFTCGGQTFTAKGRRILSEGWREIDHIFRASLKEQPEGEAEPAALPDFTEGQLFDQVEAAVTEHFTAPPKAYTEDTLLAAMETAGKEEMPEDAERKGLGTPATRAAILEKLVAAGFVERKGKSLIPTKAGINLVTVLPDTLTSPMLTAEWEQKLTAIARGEGDPAAFMAGISDMARELVKTYSHISEEGRKLFAPEREAVGLCPRCGKPVYEGRKNFYCSDRSCRFVLWKDDRFWTSRKKELTKKMAADLLKKGRTSVKGMWSEKKGSTYDAVVVLDDTGGKYVRFKLEFPKRKEGVNGR
;
A
#
# COMPACT_ATOMS: atom_id res chain seq x y z
N MET A 1 21.41 -36.52 -18.55
CA MET A 1 20.45 -36.14 -17.45
C MET A 1 19.68 -34.89 -17.89
N LYS A 2 18.47 -34.64 -17.31
CA LYS A 2 17.78 -33.37 -17.45
C LYS A 2 18.01 -32.52 -16.21
N LEU A 3 18.29 -31.23 -16.41
CA LEU A 3 18.46 -30.26 -15.33
C LEU A 3 17.15 -29.45 -15.19
N VAL A 4 16.46 -29.64 -14.07
CA VAL A 4 15.22 -28.92 -13.71
C VAL A 4 15.60 -27.72 -12.88
N ILE A 5 15.18 -26.52 -13.30
CA ILE A 5 15.48 -25.26 -12.60
C ILE A 5 14.17 -24.64 -12.11
N CYS A 6 14.03 -24.60 -10.80
CA CYS A 6 12.88 -24.01 -10.09
C CYS A 6 13.18 -22.56 -9.67
N GLU A 7 12.15 -21.80 -9.38
CA GLU A 7 12.31 -20.40 -8.92
C GLU A 7 12.89 -20.31 -7.50
N LYS A 8 12.54 -21.29 -6.62
CA LYS A 8 12.85 -21.27 -5.20
C LYS A 8 13.24 -22.64 -4.67
N PRO A 9 14.04 -22.69 -3.58
CA PRO A 9 14.44 -23.97 -2.95
C PRO A 9 13.26 -24.83 -2.50
N SER A 10 12.17 -24.22 -2.02
CA SER A 10 10.96 -24.94 -1.56
C SER A 10 10.26 -25.66 -2.72
N VAL A 11 10.14 -24.99 -3.87
CA VAL A 11 9.57 -25.58 -5.10
C VAL A 11 10.44 -26.72 -5.61
N ALA A 12 11.76 -26.51 -5.64
CA ALA A 12 12.71 -27.56 -6.05
C ALA A 12 12.61 -28.81 -5.16
N LYS A 13 12.41 -28.63 -3.85
CA LYS A 13 12.22 -29.74 -2.92
C LYS A 13 10.92 -30.51 -3.20
N ALA A 14 9.82 -29.79 -3.49
CA ALA A 14 8.53 -30.41 -3.84
C ALA A 14 8.65 -31.20 -5.14
N VAL A 15 9.22 -30.59 -6.19
CA VAL A 15 9.47 -31.24 -7.49
C VAL A 15 10.36 -32.46 -7.35
N ALA A 16 11.47 -32.35 -6.61
CA ALA A 16 12.37 -33.48 -6.37
C ALA A 16 11.66 -34.62 -5.64
N SER A 17 10.87 -34.32 -4.62
CA SER A 17 10.07 -35.30 -3.86
C SER A 17 9.06 -36.03 -4.75
N ALA A 18 8.25 -35.26 -5.51
CA ALA A 18 7.23 -35.82 -6.40
C ALA A 18 7.80 -36.72 -7.49
N LEU A 19 9.02 -36.42 -7.97
CA LEU A 19 9.72 -37.19 -9.01
C LEU A 19 10.64 -38.27 -8.45
N GLY A 20 10.68 -38.48 -7.12
CA GLY A 20 11.50 -39.50 -6.46
C GLY A 20 13.01 -39.20 -6.52
N VAL A 21 13.39 -37.93 -6.66
CA VAL A 21 14.81 -37.47 -6.66
C VAL A 21 15.21 -37.17 -5.22
N THR A 22 15.85 -38.13 -4.55
CA THR A 22 16.07 -38.07 -3.11
C THR A 22 17.51 -37.75 -2.68
N SER A 23 18.49 -37.94 -3.55
CA SER A 23 19.89 -37.69 -3.19
C SER A 23 20.15 -36.18 -3.17
N ARG A 24 20.53 -35.65 -2.02
CA ARG A 24 20.88 -34.25 -1.86
C ARG A 24 22.36 -34.03 -2.15
N ALA A 25 22.66 -33.13 -3.06
CA ALA A 25 24.00 -32.63 -3.35
C ALA A 25 24.09 -31.12 -3.01
N ASP A 26 25.27 -30.53 -3.19
CA ASP A 26 25.44 -29.10 -2.94
C ASP A 26 24.66 -28.29 -4.00
N GLY A 27 23.68 -27.54 -3.53
CA GLY A 27 22.83 -26.69 -4.37
C GLY A 27 21.85 -27.44 -5.30
N CYS A 28 21.64 -28.75 -5.17
CA CYS A 28 20.68 -29.51 -5.98
C CYS A 28 20.22 -30.82 -5.31
N PHE A 29 19.23 -31.47 -5.94
CA PHE A 29 18.85 -32.85 -5.71
C PHE A 29 19.20 -33.65 -6.98
N GLU A 30 19.69 -34.86 -6.86
CA GLU A 30 20.10 -35.69 -8.00
C GLU A 30 19.59 -37.13 -7.86
N GLY A 31 19.08 -37.69 -8.95
CA GLY A 31 18.55 -39.06 -9.00
C GLY A 31 17.61 -39.27 -10.18
N ASN A 32 17.33 -40.51 -10.51
CA ASN A 32 16.39 -40.90 -11.57
C ASN A 32 16.62 -40.22 -12.94
N GLY A 33 17.89 -39.91 -13.27
CA GLY A 33 18.21 -39.23 -14.52
C GLY A 33 17.92 -37.73 -14.51
N LEU A 34 17.57 -37.16 -13.35
CA LEU A 34 17.25 -35.75 -13.15
C LEU A 34 18.22 -35.08 -12.16
N ILE A 35 18.45 -33.81 -12.37
CA ILE A 35 19.06 -32.90 -11.40
C ILE A 35 18.03 -31.79 -11.18
N VAL A 36 17.63 -31.54 -9.92
CA VAL A 36 16.69 -30.50 -9.58
C VAL A 36 17.40 -29.42 -8.77
N SER A 37 17.51 -28.22 -9.33
CA SER A 37 18.14 -27.07 -8.71
C SER A 37 17.20 -25.86 -8.73
N TRP A 38 17.65 -24.71 -8.24
CA TRP A 38 16.76 -23.57 -8.03
C TRP A 38 17.48 -22.22 -8.17
N CYS A 39 16.73 -21.23 -8.59
CA CYS A 39 17.03 -19.83 -8.36
C CYS A 39 16.69 -19.44 -6.90
N VAL A 40 17.06 -18.23 -6.51
CA VAL A 40 16.58 -17.60 -5.26
C VAL A 40 15.87 -16.29 -5.63
N GLY A 41 14.84 -16.41 -6.49
CA GLY A 41 14.23 -15.31 -7.21
C GLY A 41 15.16 -14.80 -8.34
N HIS A 42 15.08 -13.54 -8.68
CA HIS A 42 15.96 -12.95 -9.70
C HIS A 42 17.44 -13.02 -9.32
N LEU A 43 18.23 -13.73 -10.09
CA LEU A 43 19.70 -13.78 -10.01
C LEU A 43 20.35 -12.73 -10.92
N VAL A 44 19.62 -12.29 -11.94
CA VAL A 44 20.07 -11.37 -12.96
C VAL A 44 19.17 -10.13 -12.93
N SER A 45 19.76 -8.95 -13.04
CA SER A 45 19.06 -7.67 -13.03
C SER A 45 19.57 -6.74 -14.11
N PRO A 46 18.79 -5.74 -14.57
CA PRO A 46 19.28 -4.68 -15.43
C PRO A 46 20.49 -3.98 -14.82
N MET A 47 21.47 -3.66 -15.65
CA MET A 47 22.64 -2.89 -15.23
C MET A 47 22.24 -1.48 -14.84
N ASP A 48 22.81 -0.96 -13.73
CA ASP A 48 22.64 0.43 -13.36
C ASP A 48 23.23 1.38 -14.41
N ALA A 49 22.70 2.61 -14.50
CA ALA A 49 23.18 3.61 -15.44
C ALA A 49 24.70 3.84 -15.32
N ALA A 50 25.24 3.86 -14.09
CA ALA A 50 26.68 4.02 -13.85
C ALA A 50 27.55 2.87 -14.41
N GLY A 51 26.95 1.73 -14.74
CA GLY A 51 27.63 0.62 -15.39
C GLY A 51 27.76 0.80 -16.91
N TYR A 52 26.93 1.66 -17.50
CA TYR A 52 27.06 2.05 -18.92
C TYR A 52 28.09 3.17 -19.09
N ASP A 53 28.02 4.19 -18.23
CA ASP A 53 28.97 5.29 -18.19
C ASP A 53 29.16 5.76 -16.74
N LEU A 54 30.41 5.85 -16.29
CA LEU A 54 30.77 6.34 -14.95
C LEU A 54 30.34 7.79 -14.71
N GLY A 55 30.18 8.58 -15.76
CA GLY A 55 29.65 9.94 -15.70
C GLY A 55 28.24 9.98 -15.12
N TYR A 56 27.44 8.94 -15.35
CA TYR A 56 26.07 8.80 -14.83
C TYR A 56 25.97 8.59 -13.30
N LYS A 57 27.11 8.49 -12.58
CA LYS A 57 27.11 8.52 -11.11
C LYS A 57 26.64 9.86 -10.56
N LYS A 58 26.94 10.96 -11.27
CA LYS A 58 26.42 12.29 -10.94
C LYS A 58 25.25 12.59 -11.87
N TRP A 59 24.08 12.82 -11.29
CA TRP A 59 22.89 13.11 -12.07
C TRP A 59 22.96 14.53 -12.64
N LYS A 60 22.88 14.66 -13.95
CA LYS A 60 22.87 15.90 -14.69
C LYS A 60 21.75 15.87 -15.73
N TYR A 61 21.22 17.04 -16.03
CA TYR A 61 20.19 17.16 -17.09
C TYR A 61 20.74 16.78 -18.47
N ASP A 62 21.96 17.20 -18.78
CA ASP A 62 22.60 16.98 -20.08
C ASP A 62 22.87 15.51 -20.40
N ASP A 63 22.80 14.63 -19.40
CA ASP A 63 22.96 13.19 -19.57
C ASP A 63 21.63 12.50 -19.96
N LEU A 64 20.50 13.22 -20.01
CA LEU A 64 19.18 12.65 -20.24
C LEU A 64 18.72 12.87 -21.70
N PRO A 65 17.94 11.94 -22.28
CA PRO A 65 17.53 10.67 -21.70
C PRO A 65 18.61 9.59 -21.78
N ILE A 66 18.68 8.73 -20.75
CA ILE A 66 19.56 7.54 -20.74
C ILE A 66 18.82 6.41 -21.45
N LEU A 67 19.27 6.07 -22.65
CA LEU A 67 18.70 5.04 -23.53
C LEU A 67 19.84 4.11 -24.00
N PRO A 68 20.26 3.15 -23.16
CA PRO A 68 21.43 2.33 -23.47
C PRO A 68 21.15 1.32 -24.60
N GLU A 69 22.07 1.24 -25.57
CA GLU A 69 22.10 0.23 -26.61
C GLU A 69 23.52 -0.36 -26.73
N PRO A 70 23.69 -1.68 -26.57
CA PRO A 70 22.67 -2.67 -26.16
C PRO A 70 22.29 -2.55 -24.67
N PHE A 71 21.06 -2.98 -24.33
CA PHE A 71 20.65 -3.10 -22.94
C PHE A 71 21.40 -4.24 -22.27
N ARG A 72 22.02 -4.00 -21.11
CA ARG A 72 22.90 -4.96 -20.43
C ARG A 72 22.33 -5.41 -19.10
N TYR A 73 22.69 -6.63 -18.73
CA TYR A 73 22.31 -7.30 -17.50
C TYR A 73 23.54 -7.64 -16.67
N VAL A 74 23.37 -7.71 -15.35
CA VAL A 74 24.41 -8.06 -14.38
C VAL A 74 23.85 -9.01 -13.35
N LEU A 75 24.74 -9.74 -12.68
CA LEU A 75 24.33 -10.53 -11.51
C LEU A 75 23.83 -9.61 -10.38
N ALA A 76 22.74 -9.98 -9.78
CA ALA A 76 22.21 -9.29 -8.62
C ALA A 76 23.16 -9.48 -7.43
N LYS A 77 23.42 -8.41 -6.69
CA LYS A 77 24.38 -8.42 -5.59
C LYS A 77 24.03 -9.50 -4.54
N GLY A 78 25.02 -10.32 -4.17
CA GLY A 78 24.87 -11.41 -3.21
C GLY A 78 24.17 -12.65 -3.77
N LYS A 79 24.07 -12.76 -5.10
CA LYS A 79 23.50 -13.91 -5.81
C LYS A 79 24.53 -14.68 -6.64
N GLU A 80 25.79 -14.30 -6.52
CA GLU A 80 26.90 -14.83 -7.32
C GLU A 80 27.05 -16.34 -7.13
N ASP A 81 27.02 -16.84 -5.91
CA ASP A 81 27.19 -18.28 -5.61
C ASP A 81 26.03 -19.12 -6.19
N ALA A 82 24.79 -18.64 -6.05
CA ALA A 82 23.62 -19.33 -6.61
C ALA A 82 23.68 -19.40 -8.13
N PHE A 83 24.13 -18.32 -8.78
CA PHE A 83 24.31 -18.29 -10.23
C PHE A 83 25.43 -19.24 -10.66
N GLN A 84 26.59 -19.22 -9.99
CA GLN A 84 27.72 -20.09 -10.33
C GLN A 84 27.36 -21.56 -10.18
N ASN A 85 26.58 -21.92 -9.16
CA ASN A 85 26.08 -23.29 -9.01
C ASN A 85 25.22 -23.72 -10.22
N LEU A 86 24.22 -22.88 -10.61
CA LEU A 86 23.38 -23.19 -11.77
C LEU A 86 24.19 -23.26 -13.06
N LYS A 87 25.13 -22.33 -13.26
CA LYS A 87 26.01 -22.33 -14.42
C LYS A 87 26.84 -23.62 -14.48
N HIS A 88 27.46 -24.03 -13.38
CA HIS A 88 28.22 -25.30 -13.31
C HIS A 88 27.34 -26.51 -13.65
N LEU A 89 26.10 -26.55 -13.15
CA LEU A 89 25.16 -27.64 -13.47
C LEU A 89 24.77 -27.63 -14.95
N MET A 90 24.57 -26.44 -15.55
CA MET A 90 24.29 -26.30 -16.99
C MET A 90 25.46 -26.74 -17.87
N GLU A 91 26.70 -26.57 -17.42
CA GLU A 91 27.92 -26.90 -18.17
C GLU A 91 28.26 -28.41 -18.07
N ARG A 92 27.67 -29.19 -17.18
CA ARG A 92 27.93 -30.65 -17.05
C ARG A 92 27.69 -31.35 -18.36
N GLU A 93 28.60 -32.20 -18.77
CA GLU A 93 28.57 -32.97 -20.02
C GLU A 93 27.38 -33.99 -20.05
N ASP A 94 27.04 -34.53 -18.93
CA ASP A 94 25.93 -35.49 -18.79
C ASP A 94 24.54 -34.83 -18.78
N VAL A 95 24.45 -33.49 -18.65
CA VAL A 95 23.21 -32.73 -18.79
C VAL A 95 23.00 -32.43 -20.29
N THR A 96 21.94 -33.00 -20.85
CA THR A 96 21.61 -32.86 -22.27
C THR A 96 20.46 -31.90 -22.56
N GLU A 97 19.60 -31.65 -21.59
CA GLU A 97 18.40 -30.82 -21.69
C GLU A 97 18.11 -30.14 -20.35
N LEU A 98 17.54 -28.95 -20.43
CA LEU A 98 17.04 -28.22 -19.26
C LEU A 98 15.51 -28.26 -19.20
N VAL A 99 14.95 -28.12 -18.01
CA VAL A 99 13.52 -27.92 -17.79
C VAL A 99 13.33 -26.63 -16.99
N ASN A 100 12.66 -25.64 -17.57
CA ASN A 100 12.22 -24.46 -16.86
C ASN A 100 11.01 -24.84 -16.00
N ALA A 101 11.22 -24.95 -14.71
CA ALA A 101 10.20 -25.22 -13.68
C ALA A 101 10.02 -24.02 -12.71
N CYS A 102 10.31 -22.80 -13.18
CA CYS A 102 9.93 -21.58 -12.49
C CYS A 102 8.41 -21.37 -12.56
N ASP A 103 7.88 -20.49 -11.73
CA ASP A 103 6.44 -20.22 -11.64
C ASP A 103 5.79 -20.01 -13.02
N ALA A 104 4.55 -20.46 -13.20
CA ALA A 104 3.83 -20.48 -14.48
C ALA A 104 3.31 -19.08 -14.84
N GLY A 105 4.21 -18.17 -15.27
CA GLY A 105 3.89 -16.80 -15.62
C GLY A 105 5.04 -16.07 -16.28
N ARG A 106 4.79 -14.81 -16.67
CA ARG A 106 5.80 -13.92 -17.31
C ARG A 106 7.06 -13.79 -16.46
N GLU A 107 6.92 -13.72 -15.13
CA GLU A 107 8.05 -13.50 -14.22
C GLU A 107 8.94 -14.75 -14.13
N GLY A 108 8.34 -15.95 -13.98
CA GLY A 108 9.11 -17.20 -13.96
C GLY A 108 9.84 -17.46 -15.26
N GLU A 109 9.23 -17.12 -16.41
CA GLU A 109 9.89 -17.20 -17.71
C GLU A 109 11.09 -16.23 -17.77
N LEU A 110 10.93 -15.00 -17.30
CA LEU A 110 12.00 -14.00 -17.26
C LEU A 110 13.18 -14.44 -16.37
N ILE A 111 12.89 -14.97 -15.18
CA ILE A 111 13.91 -15.43 -14.23
C ILE A 111 14.77 -16.52 -14.87
N PHE A 112 14.15 -17.55 -15.44
CA PHE A 112 14.86 -18.65 -16.07
C PHE A 112 15.67 -18.18 -17.27
N ARG A 113 15.07 -17.44 -18.22
CA ARG A 113 15.71 -17.02 -19.47
C ARG A 113 16.92 -16.13 -19.23
N LEU A 114 16.84 -15.18 -18.32
CA LEU A 114 17.96 -14.31 -17.99
C LEU A 114 19.14 -15.09 -17.39
N VAL A 115 18.88 -16.11 -16.58
CA VAL A 115 19.94 -16.99 -16.04
C VAL A 115 20.52 -17.85 -17.15
N TYR A 116 19.69 -18.44 -17.99
CA TYR A 116 20.10 -19.28 -19.12
C TYR A 116 21.00 -18.50 -20.11
N GLU A 117 20.59 -17.29 -20.50
CA GLU A 117 21.35 -16.42 -21.40
C GLU A 117 22.66 -15.94 -20.76
N MET A 118 22.62 -15.53 -19.47
CA MET A 118 23.83 -15.08 -18.78
C MET A 118 24.83 -16.19 -18.53
N ALA A 119 24.39 -17.43 -18.37
CA ALA A 119 25.24 -18.60 -18.29
C ALA A 119 25.87 -18.95 -19.65
N GLY A 120 25.34 -18.43 -20.76
CA GLY A 120 25.75 -18.77 -22.11
C GLY A 120 25.35 -20.18 -22.53
N CYS A 121 24.35 -20.77 -21.88
CA CYS A 121 23.88 -22.11 -22.17
C CYS A 121 23.24 -22.19 -23.56
N GLN A 122 23.52 -23.25 -24.31
CA GLN A 122 22.97 -23.51 -25.66
C GLN A 122 22.17 -24.83 -25.71
N LYS A 123 22.03 -25.52 -24.59
CA LYS A 123 21.31 -26.78 -24.52
C LYS A 123 19.83 -26.55 -24.71
N PRO A 124 19.08 -27.45 -25.36
CA PRO A 124 17.65 -27.31 -25.52
C PRO A 124 16.96 -27.31 -24.15
N PHE A 125 15.84 -26.64 -24.07
CA PHE A 125 15.04 -26.67 -22.86
C PHE A 125 13.53 -26.78 -23.13
N SER A 126 12.84 -27.38 -22.18
CA SER A 126 11.40 -27.54 -22.15
C SER A 126 10.81 -26.73 -20.99
N ARG A 127 9.52 -26.49 -21.02
CA ARG A 127 8.76 -25.76 -19.99
C ARG A 127 7.83 -26.70 -19.24
N LEU A 128 7.95 -26.72 -17.93
CA LEU A 128 6.94 -27.25 -17.00
C LEU A 128 5.94 -26.14 -16.68
N TRP A 129 4.68 -26.32 -17.04
CA TRP A 129 3.62 -25.35 -16.79
C TRP A 129 2.55 -25.95 -15.87
N ILE A 130 2.64 -25.65 -14.59
CA ILE A 130 1.72 -26.14 -13.55
C ILE A 130 1.34 -24.99 -12.60
N SER A 131 0.09 -25.03 -12.12
CA SER A 131 -0.47 -24.05 -11.17
C SER A 131 -0.67 -24.62 -9.76
N SER A 132 -0.35 -25.91 -9.56
CA SER A 132 -0.41 -26.59 -8.28
C SER A 132 0.91 -27.30 -7.99
N MET A 133 1.29 -27.39 -6.71
CA MET A 133 2.50 -28.08 -6.22
C MET A 133 2.17 -29.44 -5.60
N GLU A 134 0.97 -29.96 -5.85
CA GLU A 134 0.62 -31.33 -5.49
C GLU A 134 1.42 -32.34 -6.31
N ASP A 135 1.78 -33.44 -5.69
CA ASP A 135 2.61 -34.49 -6.32
C ASP A 135 2.02 -34.99 -7.64
N ALA A 136 0.69 -35.09 -7.72
CA ALA A 136 -0.01 -35.53 -8.94
C ALA A 136 0.17 -34.51 -10.07
N ALA A 137 -0.09 -33.23 -9.82
CA ALA A 137 0.06 -32.16 -10.79
C ALA A 137 1.51 -32.02 -11.31
N ILE A 138 2.50 -32.18 -10.41
CA ILE A 138 3.92 -32.19 -10.80
C ILE A 138 4.23 -33.36 -11.75
N ARG A 139 3.76 -34.59 -11.44
CA ARG A 139 4.01 -35.78 -12.26
C ARG A 139 3.33 -35.69 -13.63
N GLU A 140 2.08 -35.22 -13.67
CA GLU A 140 1.34 -35.01 -14.94
C GLU A 140 2.02 -33.93 -15.80
N GLY A 141 2.37 -32.78 -15.20
CA GLY A 141 3.08 -31.71 -15.91
C GLY A 141 4.42 -32.15 -16.46
N PHE A 142 5.13 -33.06 -15.77
CA PHE A 142 6.37 -33.64 -16.29
C PHE A 142 6.17 -34.60 -17.47
N GLN A 143 4.97 -35.13 -17.66
CA GLN A 143 4.61 -35.92 -18.84
C GLN A 143 4.20 -35.04 -20.03
N ASP A 144 3.77 -33.80 -19.76
CA ASP A 144 3.34 -32.80 -20.78
C ASP A 144 4.30 -31.62 -20.87
N LEU A 145 5.61 -31.88 -20.84
CA LEU A 145 6.63 -30.83 -21.05
C LEU A 145 6.56 -30.26 -22.46
N ARG A 146 6.45 -28.94 -22.57
CA ARG A 146 6.37 -28.23 -23.84
C ARG A 146 7.71 -27.64 -24.27
N PRO A 147 7.97 -27.51 -25.59
CA PRO A 147 9.17 -26.85 -26.08
C PRO A 147 9.28 -25.41 -25.52
N GLY A 148 10.44 -25.03 -25.03
CA GLY A 148 10.67 -23.69 -24.50
C GLY A 148 10.38 -22.57 -25.50
N ALA A 149 10.55 -22.80 -26.79
CA ALA A 149 10.29 -21.83 -27.85
C ALA A 149 8.81 -21.38 -27.93
N GLU A 150 7.87 -22.19 -27.49
CA GLU A 150 6.46 -21.80 -27.44
C GLU A 150 6.20 -20.62 -26.51
N TYR A 151 7.10 -20.40 -25.55
CA TYR A 151 7.04 -19.33 -24.55
C TYR A 151 7.87 -18.10 -24.89
N ASP A 152 8.47 -18.02 -26.11
CA ASP A 152 9.24 -16.87 -26.55
C ASP A 152 8.42 -15.57 -26.53
N PRO A 153 7.14 -15.52 -26.97
CA PRO A 153 6.34 -14.31 -26.90
C PRO A 153 6.12 -13.86 -25.43
N LEU A 154 5.91 -14.81 -24.53
CA LEU A 154 5.75 -14.54 -23.09
C LEU A 154 7.02 -13.93 -22.49
N TYR A 155 8.19 -14.49 -22.82
CA TYR A 155 9.50 -13.94 -22.45
C TYR A 155 9.69 -12.52 -22.98
N GLN A 156 9.39 -12.28 -24.27
CA GLN A 156 9.50 -10.95 -24.86
C GLN A 156 8.61 -9.93 -24.17
N SER A 157 7.39 -10.30 -23.78
CA SER A 157 6.50 -9.45 -23.01
C SER A 157 7.10 -9.07 -21.65
N ALA A 158 7.64 -10.05 -20.91
CA ALA A 158 8.29 -9.84 -19.62
C ALA A 158 9.53 -8.94 -19.73
N LEU A 159 10.36 -9.19 -20.74
CA LEU A 159 11.57 -8.44 -21.03
C LEU A 159 11.27 -6.96 -21.41
N CYS A 160 10.27 -6.74 -22.26
CA CYS A 160 9.80 -5.42 -22.64
C CYS A 160 9.32 -4.64 -21.43
N ARG A 161 8.53 -5.27 -20.58
CA ARG A 161 8.03 -4.65 -19.32
C ARG A 161 9.18 -4.24 -18.42
N GLN A 162 10.15 -5.14 -18.17
CA GLN A 162 11.30 -4.85 -17.29
C GLN A 162 12.14 -3.68 -17.83
N LYS A 163 12.44 -3.68 -19.14
CA LYS A 163 13.18 -2.61 -19.80
C LYS A 163 12.42 -1.27 -19.77
N ALA A 164 11.11 -1.29 -20.03
CA ALA A 164 10.28 -0.10 -20.02
C ALA A 164 10.18 0.52 -18.60
N ASP A 165 9.95 -0.30 -17.58
CA ASP A 165 9.93 0.14 -16.19
C ASP A 165 11.29 0.75 -15.77
N TRP A 166 12.41 0.17 -16.22
CA TRP A 166 13.75 0.71 -15.99
C TRP A 166 13.97 2.05 -16.69
N LEU A 167 13.65 2.13 -18.01
CA LEU A 167 13.87 3.33 -18.82
C LEU A 167 13.07 4.52 -18.31
N ILE A 168 11.76 4.35 -18.07
CA ILE A 168 10.92 5.44 -17.57
C ILE A 168 11.28 5.78 -16.13
N GLY A 169 11.50 4.78 -15.29
CA GLY A 169 11.87 4.98 -13.90
C GLY A 169 13.15 5.78 -13.71
N ILE A 170 14.22 5.44 -14.44
CA ILE A 170 15.51 6.14 -14.31
C ILE A 170 15.47 7.54 -14.90
N ASN A 171 14.88 7.72 -16.09
CA ASN A 171 14.85 9.00 -16.76
C ASN A 171 13.93 10.00 -16.02
N ALA A 172 12.71 9.60 -15.63
CA ALA A 172 11.81 10.45 -14.86
C ALA A 172 12.37 10.78 -13.48
N THR A 173 12.91 9.80 -12.75
CA THR A 173 13.51 10.04 -11.43
C THR A 173 14.65 11.03 -11.50
N ARG A 174 15.59 10.85 -12.44
CA ARG A 174 16.74 11.76 -12.58
C ARG A 174 16.34 13.14 -13.06
N LEU A 175 15.44 13.21 -14.06
CA LEU A 175 14.95 14.47 -14.61
C LEU A 175 14.38 15.36 -13.50
N PHE A 176 13.37 14.88 -12.81
CA PHE A 176 12.71 15.67 -11.77
C PHE A 176 13.62 15.90 -10.56
N SER A 177 14.48 14.94 -10.22
CA SER A 177 15.43 15.13 -9.11
C SER A 177 16.47 16.22 -9.40
N VAL A 178 16.99 16.28 -10.63
CA VAL A 178 17.94 17.32 -11.04
C VAL A 178 17.29 18.68 -11.12
N LEU A 179 16.11 18.76 -11.71
CA LEU A 179 15.36 20.01 -11.84
C LEU A 179 15.03 20.63 -10.47
N TYR A 180 14.59 19.82 -9.52
CA TYR A 180 14.17 20.30 -8.20
C TYR A 180 15.23 20.21 -7.11
N HIS A 181 16.47 19.79 -7.45
CA HIS A 181 17.60 19.62 -6.53
C HIS A 181 17.27 18.78 -5.29
N ARG A 182 16.44 17.75 -5.47
CA ARG A 182 15.99 16.84 -4.42
C ARG A 182 15.70 15.45 -5.03
N THR A 183 16.00 14.38 -4.30
CA THR A 183 15.66 13.02 -4.78
C THR A 183 14.14 12.87 -4.86
N LEU A 184 13.64 12.69 -6.06
CA LEU A 184 12.22 12.51 -6.40
C LEU A 184 12.07 11.19 -7.14
N ASN A 185 11.72 10.14 -6.42
CA ASN A 185 11.54 8.81 -6.99
C ASN A 185 10.23 8.75 -7.76
N VAL A 186 10.32 8.47 -9.05
CA VAL A 186 9.19 8.33 -9.98
C VAL A 186 9.13 6.91 -10.48
N GLY A 187 7.93 6.34 -10.59
CA GLY A 187 7.73 4.99 -11.12
C GLY A 187 6.28 4.76 -11.53
N ARG A 188 6.10 3.94 -12.58
CA ARG A 188 4.79 3.69 -13.23
C ARG A 188 3.67 3.26 -12.29
N VAL A 189 3.97 2.54 -11.22
CA VAL A 189 2.97 2.10 -10.21
C VAL A 189 3.01 2.97 -8.97
N GLN A 190 4.22 3.30 -8.49
CA GLN A 190 4.42 4.08 -7.27
C GLN A 190 3.81 5.48 -7.37
N THR A 191 3.98 6.15 -8.50
CA THR A 191 3.52 7.54 -8.68
C THR A 191 2.01 7.66 -8.77
N PRO A 192 1.28 6.84 -9.56
CA PRO A 192 -0.18 6.86 -9.54
C PRO A 192 -0.77 6.47 -8.18
N THR A 193 -0.15 5.55 -7.46
CA THR A 193 -0.57 5.20 -6.09
C THR A 193 -0.46 6.41 -5.15
N LEU A 194 0.63 7.18 -5.25
CA LEU A 194 0.78 8.43 -4.49
C LEU A 194 -0.26 9.48 -4.92
N ALA A 195 -0.54 9.59 -6.23
CA ALA A 195 -1.54 10.52 -6.75
C ALA A 195 -2.95 10.22 -6.21
N MET A 196 -3.32 8.94 -6.07
CA MET A 196 -4.60 8.55 -5.44
C MET A 196 -4.71 9.04 -3.99
N LEU A 197 -3.62 8.95 -3.22
CA LEU A 197 -3.56 9.46 -1.85
C LEU A 197 -3.69 10.98 -1.80
N VAL A 198 -3.01 11.68 -2.71
CA VAL A 198 -3.04 13.15 -2.79
C VAL A 198 -4.43 13.65 -3.22
N ASP A 199 -5.07 13.01 -4.19
CA ASP A 199 -6.44 13.32 -4.60
C ASP A 199 -7.44 13.15 -3.45
N ARG A 200 -7.32 12.04 -2.70
CA ARG A 200 -8.15 11.77 -1.53
C ARG A 200 -7.95 12.83 -0.44
N ASP A 201 -6.73 13.19 -0.14
CA ASP A 201 -6.38 14.22 0.85
C ASP A 201 -6.89 15.60 0.42
N SER A 202 -6.80 15.92 -0.87
CA SER A 202 -7.37 17.14 -1.44
C SER A 202 -8.88 17.20 -1.25
N LYS A 203 -9.61 16.10 -1.55
CA LYS A 203 -11.06 16.01 -1.33
C LYS A 203 -11.43 16.18 0.14
N ILE A 204 -10.62 15.67 1.06
CA ILE A 204 -10.82 15.84 2.51
C ILE A 204 -10.58 17.30 2.92
N THR A 205 -9.47 17.88 2.47
CA THR A 205 -9.04 19.23 2.87
C THR A 205 -9.95 20.32 2.28
N MET A 206 -10.44 20.13 1.06
CA MET A 206 -11.35 21.07 0.37
C MET A 206 -12.81 20.87 0.78
N PHE A 207 -13.11 19.83 1.55
CA PHE A 207 -14.48 19.51 1.93
C PHE A 207 -15.07 20.62 2.80
N ARG A 208 -16.26 21.07 2.40
CA ARG A 208 -17.06 22.01 3.19
C ARG A 208 -18.17 21.25 3.92
N LYS A 209 -18.14 21.31 5.23
CA LYS A 209 -19.14 20.70 6.08
C LYS A 209 -20.46 21.46 5.95
N GLU A 210 -21.50 20.79 5.48
CA GLU A 210 -22.86 21.34 5.36
C GLU A 210 -23.74 20.74 6.43
N LYS A 211 -24.54 21.58 7.06
CA LYS A 211 -25.53 21.18 8.06
C LYS A 211 -26.83 20.82 7.35
N TYR A 212 -27.48 19.79 7.83
CA TYR A 212 -28.80 19.39 7.40
C TYR A 212 -29.59 18.76 8.57
N HIS A 213 -30.88 18.62 8.39
CA HIS A 213 -31.80 18.13 9.41
C HIS A 213 -32.62 16.97 8.85
N HIS A 214 -33.05 16.11 9.75
CA HIS A 214 -34.15 15.18 9.55
C HIS A 214 -35.19 15.39 10.63
N VAL A 215 -36.44 15.15 10.28
CA VAL A 215 -37.49 14.95 11.27
C VAL A 215 -37.65 13.46 11.49
N ARG A 216 -37.60 13.04 12.74
CA ARG A 216 -37.73 11.66 13.16
C ARG A 216 -39.06 11.48 13.84
N LEU A 217 -39.84 10.49 13.43
CA LEU A 217 -41.06 10.05 14.08
C LEU A 217 -40.83 8.78 14.88
N THR A 218 -41.40 8.68 16.06
CA THR A 218 -41.45 7.44 16.85
C THR A 218 -42.82 6.79 16.65
N LEU A 219 -42.82 5.58 16.06
CA LEU A 219 -44.04 4.88 15.63
C LEU A 219 -43.98 3.40 16.07
N GLY A 220 -44.84 3.01 17.01
CA GLY A 220 -44.99 1.60 17.39
C GLY A 220 -43.72 0.88 17.80
N GLY A 221 -42.74 1.60 18.39
CA GLY A 221 -41.42 1.05 18.78
C GLY A 221 -40.33 1.12 17.70
N ALA A 222 -40.61 1.74 16.55
CA ALA A 222 -39.63 2.01 15.51
C ALA A 222 -39.47 3.49 15.23
N GLU A 223 -38.37 3.88 14.60
CA GLU A 223 -38.09 5.24 14.16
C GLU A 223 -38.21 5.35 12.64
N ALA A 224 -39.02 6.32 12.17
CA ALA A 224 -39.12 6.70 10.78
C ALA A 224 -38.52 8.08 10.55
N VAL A 225 -37.77 8.28 9.49
CA VAL A 225 -36.98 9.48 9.24
C VAL A 225 -37.42 10.13 7.92
N SER A 226 -37.54 11.46 7.92
CA SER A 226 -37.85 12.27 6.72
C SER A 226 -36.71 12.27 5.73
N GLU A 227 -36.94 12.76 4.54
CA GLU A 227 -35.90 13.20 3.61
C GLU A 227 -35.00 14.29 4.26
N LYS A 228 -33.84 14.53 3.63
CA LYS A 228 -32.87 15.53 4.07
C LYS A 228 -33.42 16.93 3.89
N ILE A 229 -33.45 17.73 4.97
CA ILE A 229 -33.95 19.10 5.01
C ILE A 229 -32.77 20.06 5.24
N ALA A 230 -32.55 21.01 4.35
CA ALA A 230 -31.44 21.97 4.45
C ALA A 230 -31.72 23.09 5.47
N ALA A 231 -32.94 23.64 5.47
CA ALA A 231 -33.31 24.78 6.31
C ALA A 231 -33.86 24.30 7.69
N PRO A 232 -33.35 24.81 8.81
CA PRO A 232 -33.82 24.43 10.15
C PRO A 232 -35.27 24.83 10.39
N GLU A 233 -35.73 25.95 9.79
CA GLU A 233 -37.11 26.44 9.89
C GLU A 233 -38.10 25.48 9.23
N GLU A 234 -37.74 24.87 8.10
CA GLU A 234 -38.55 23.86 7.39
C GLU A 234 -38.64 22.58 8.23
N ALA A 235 -37.52 22.17 8.83
CA ALA A 235 -37.51 20.99 9.71
C ALA A 235 -38.37 21.17 10.94
N GLU A 236 -38.33 22.35 11.58
CA GLU A 236 -39.14 22.67 12.72
C GLU A 236 -40.62 22.80 12.36
N ALA A 237 -40.97 23.40 11.22
CA ALA A 237 -42.33 23.47 10.68
C ALA A 237 -42.92 22.07 10.45
N LEU A 238 -42.13 21.17 9.84
CA LEU A 238 -42.53 19.76 9.63
C LEU A 238 -42.70 19.02 10.95
N ARG A 239 -41.75 19.20 11.90
CA ARG A 239 -41.88 18.63 13.24
C ARG A 239 -43.20 19.08 13.93
N ALA A 240 -43.51 20.38 13.86
CA ALA A 240 -44.71 20.93 14.46
C ALA A 240 -45.99 20.41 13.78
N ALA A 241 -45.97 20.20 12.48
CA ALA A 241 -47.08 19.61 11.72
C ALA A 241 -47.29 18.13 12.03
N CYS A 242 -46.25 17.40 12.46
CA CYS A 242 -46.30 15.99 12.79
C CYS A 242 -46.57 15.72 14.30
N ALA A 243 -46.16 16.64 15.18
CA ALA A 243 -46.27 16.44 16.63
C ALA A 243 -47.73 16.34 17.07
N GLY A 244 -48.13 15.19 17.64
CA GLY A 244 -49.50 14.89 18.04
C GLY A 244 -50.47 14.64 16.88
N ALA A 245 -49.99 14.63 15.64
CA ALA A 245 -50.80 14.28 14.47
C ALA A 245 -50.87 12.75 14.27
N GLU A 246 -51.77 12.31 13.42
CA GLU A 246 -51.89 10.93 12.99
C GLU A 246 -50.86 10.65 11.87
N ALA A 247 -50.20 9.51 11.96
CA ALA A 247 -49.40 8.97 10.87
C ALA A 247 -50.02 7.69 10.28
N VAL A 248 -49.94 7.54 8.99
CA VAL A 248 -50.49 6.38 8.28
C VAL A 248 -49.33 5.59 7.64
N CYS A 249 -49.29 4.29 7.86
CA CYS A 249 -48.39 3.41 7.10
C CYS A 249 -48.83 3.33 5.65
N ALA A 250 -48.13 4.01 4.75
CA ALA A 250 -48.51 4.12 3.36
C ALA A 250 -48.11 2.88 2.55
N SER A 251 -46.97 2.25 2.88
CA SER A 251 -46.52 1.01 2.25
C SER A 251 -45.55 0.23 3.10
N VAL A 252 -45.52 -1.08 2.93
CA VAL A 252 -44.51 -1.96 3.53
C VAL A 252 -43.91 -2.85 2.45
N THR A 253 -42.63 -2.67 2.16
CA THR A 253 -41.90 -3.53 1.22
C THR A 253 -41.04 -4.51 2.00
N ARG A 254 -41.15 -5.80 1.65
CA ARG A 254 -40.35 -6.88 2.21
C ARG A 254 -39.58 -7.54 1.09
N GLU A 255 -38.27 -7.55 1.17
CA GLU A 255 -37.43 -8.15 0.15
C GLU A 255 -36.44 -9.12 0.78
N GLN A 256 -36.51 -10.37 0.38
CA GLN A 256 -35.54 -11.37 0.81
C GLN A 256 -34.23 -11.18 0.05
N LYS A 257 -33.16 -10.94 0.80
CA LYS A 257 -31.81 -10.78 0.26
C LYS A 257 -30.93 -11.94 0.69
N LYS A 258 -30.09 -12.38 -0.25
CA LYS A 258 -29.07 -13.39 -0.03
C LYS A 258 -27.69 -12.77 -0.24
N GLU A 259 -26.82 -12.89 0.77
CA GLU A 259 -25.40 -12.59 0.62
C GLU A 259 -24.63 -13.89 0.50
N ALA A 260 -24.01 -14.10 -0.64
CA ALA A 260 -23.21 -15.30 -0.90
C ALA A 260 -22.04 -15.40 0.08
N PRO A 261 -21.58 -16.62 0.39
CA PRO A 261 -20.35 -16.84 1.12
C PRO A 261 -19.16 -16.09 0.49
N PRO A 262 -18.18 -15.64 1.29
CA PRO A 262 -16.97 -15.07 0.75
C PRO A 262 -16.21 -16.12 -0.05
N ARG A 263 -15.35 -15.65 -0.98
CA ARG A 263 -14.42 -16.55 -1.68
C ARG A 263 -13.15 -16.67 -0.84
N LEU A 264 -12.35 -17.69 -1.13
CA LEU A 264 -11.03 -17.85 -0.52
C LEU A 264 -10.15 -16.61 -0.69
N TYR A 265 -9.10 -16.49 0.10
CA TYR A 265 -8.16 -15.40 0.00
C TYR A 265 -7.17 -15.57 -1.16
N ASP A 266 -7.01 -14.49 -1.93
CA ASP A 266 -5.75 -14.13 -2.55
C ASP A 266 -4.92 -13.26 -1.57
N LEU A 267 -3.69 -12.91 -1.96
CA LEU A 267 -2.84 -12.09 -1.09
C LEU A 267 -3.44 -10.71 -0.79
N THR A 268 -4.04 -10.06 -1.78
CA THR A 268 -4.60 -8.70 -1.61
C THR A 268 -5.77 -8.72 -0.63
N THR A 269 -6.70 -9.63 -0.78
CA THR A 269 -7.86 -9.74 0.11
C THR A 269 -7.45 -10.15 1.53
N LEU A 270 -6.46 -11.02 1.69
CA LEU A 270 -5.89 -11.35 2.99
C LEU A 270 -5.25 -10.13 3.65
N GLN A 271 -4.46 -9.34 2.92
CA GLN A 271 -3.83 -8.11 3.42
C GLN A 271 -4.88 -7.07 3.84
N ARG A 272 -5.93 -6.92 3.05
CA ARG A 272 -7.04 -6.00 3.33
C ARG A 272 -7.77 -6.38 4.61
N GLU A 273 -8.15 -7.65 4.74
CA GLU A 273 -8.87 -8.15 5.91
C GLU A 273 -8.00 -8.07 7.18
N ALA A 274 -6.73 -8.47 7.09
CA ALA A 274 -5.78 -8.37 8.20
C ALA A 274 -5.55 -6.91 8.66
N ASN A 275 -5.52 -5.96 7.72
CA ASN A 275 -5.45 -4.53 8.06
C ASN A 275 -6.73 -4.06 8.76
N ARG A 276 -7.90 -4.48 8.28
CA ARG A 276 -9.20 -4.11 8.84
C ARG A 276 -9.36 -4.63 10.26
N ILE A 277 -9.07 -5.91 10.50
CA ILE A 277 -9.30 -6.58 11.79
C ILE A 277 -8.16 -6.26 12.77
N PHE A 278 -6.92 -6.54 12.39
CA PHE A 278 -5.76 -6.49 13.29
C PHE A 278 -4.93 -5.21 13.17
N GLY A 279 -5.17 -4.37 12.16
CA GLY A 279 -4.35 -3.20 11.87
C GLY A 279 -2.96 -3.54 11.30
N TYR A 280 -2.74 -4.77 10.83
CA TYR A 280 -1.48 -5.15 10.22
C TYR A 280 -1.26 -4.43 8.90
N THR A 281 -0.02 -4.05 8.62
CA THR A 281 0.34 -3.54 7.30
C THR A 281 0.34 -4.68 6.27
N ALA A 282 0.19 -4.34 4.99
CA ALA A 282 0.29 -5.31 3.91
C ALA A 282 1.61 -6.09 3.93
N LYS A 283 2.70 -5.41 4.33
CA LYS A 283 4.02 -6.03 4.50
C LYS A 283 4.04 -7.04 5.65
N GLN A 284 3.52 -6.67 6.83
CA GLN A 284 3.44 -7.57 7.98
C GLN A 284 2.60 -8.80 7.66
N THR A 285 1.45 -8.61 7.01
CA THR A 285 0.59 -9.73 6.59
C THR A 285 1.32 -10.68 5.66
N LEU A 286 2.03 -10.14 4.65
CA LEU A 286 2.84 -10.95 3.75
C LEU A 286 3.96 -11.69 4.48
N ASP A 287 4.65 -11.05 5.40
CA ASP A 287 5.75 -11.66 6.17
C ASP A 287 5.23 -12.82 7.03
N TYR A 288 4.08 -12.65 7.70
CA TYR A 288 3.45 -13.71 8.49
C TYR A 288 2.97 -14.87 7.61
N ALA A 289 2.31 -14.57 6.50
CA ALA A 289 1.85 -15.60 5.57
C ALA A 289 3.03 -16.35 4.92
N GLN A 290 4.13 -15.66 4.61
CA GLN A 290 5.36 -16.27 4.08
C GLN A 290 6.01 -17.20 5.12
N SER A 291 6.08 -16.77 6.39
CA SER A 291 6.58 -17.61 7.48
C SER A 291 5.74 -18.87 7.69
N LEU A 292 4.41 -18.74 7.63
CA LEU A 292 3.50 -19.89 7.72
C LEU A 292 3.65 -20.84 6.54
N TYR A 293 3.86 -20.33 5.33
CA TYR A 293 4.18 -21.14 4.15
C TYR A 293 5.50 -21.90 4.34
N GLU A 294 6.55 -21.27 4.84
CA GLU A 294 7.84 -21.92 5.11
C GLU A 294 7.74 -22.99 6.20
N LYS A 295 6.83 -22.80 7.17
CA LYS A 295 6.45 -23.80 8.17
C LYS A 295 5.49 -24.87 7.62
N LYS A 296 5.10 -24.77 6.35
CA LYS A 296 4.14 -25.62 5.67
C LYS A 296 2.72 -25.62 6.26
N LEU A 297 2.33 -24.54 6.93
CA LEU A 297 0.99 -24.38 7.50
C LEU A 297 0.00 -23.68 6.56
N LEU A 298 0.50 -22.93 5.58
CA LEU A 298 -0.28 -22.31 4.51
C LEU A 298 0.27 -22.70 3.14
N THR A 299 -0.59 -22.64 2.12
CA THR A 299 -0.19 -22.70 0.72
C THR A 299 0.53 -21.43 0.31
N TYR A 300 1.08 -21.36 -0.90
CA TYR A 300 1.88 -20.22 -1.35
C TYR A 300 1.12 -18.90 -1.29
N PRO A 301 1.58 -17.89 -0.55
CA PRO A 301 0.76 -16.71 -0.27
C PRO A 301 0.74 -15.67 -1.38
N ARG A 302 1.64 -15.70 -2.37
CA ARG A 302 1.71 -14.68 -3.43
C ARG A 302 0.87 -15.07 -4.64
N THR A 303 -0.42 -15.24 -4.43
CA THR A 303 -1.40 -15.59 -5.44
C THR A 303 -2.40 -14.46 -5.66
N ASP A 304 -2.95 -14.38 -6.85
CA ASP A 304 -4.07 -13.53 -7.23
C ASP A 304 -5.38 -14.33 -7.40
N SER A 305 -5.32 -15.65 -7.25
CA SER A 305 -6.49 -16.51 -7.34
C SER A 305 -7.23 -16.61 -6.00
N ARG A 306 -8.55 -16.70 -6.11
CA ARG A 306 -9.49 -16.94 -5.00
C ARG A 306 -10.21 -18.29 -5.15
N PHE A 307 -9.62 -19.18 -5.96
CA PHE A 307 -10.14 -20.51 -6.27
C PHE A 307 -9.04 -21.56 -6.15
N LEU A 308 -9.46 -22.80 -6.00
CA LEU A 308 -8.61 -23.98 -6.06
C LEU A 308 -8.68 -24.62 -7.44
N THR A 309 -7.71 -25.45 -7.77
CA THR A 309 -7.72 -26.35 -8.91
C THR A 309 -8.46 -27.65 -8.56
N ALA A 310 -8.92 -28.38 -9.58
CA ALA A 310 -9.71 -29.59 -9.38
C ALA A 310 -8.93 -30.69 -8.62
N ASP A 311 -7.62 -30.79 -8.81
CA ASP A 311 -6.75 -31.73 -8.09
C ASP A 311 -6.67 -31.43 -6.60
N MET A 312 -6.94 -30.21 -6.15
CA MET A 312 -6.96 -29.81 -4.75
C MET A 312 -8.25 -30.20 -4.00
N ALA A 313 -9.30 -30.68 -4.71
CA ALA A 313 -10.61 -30.88 -4.09
C ALA A 313 -10.59 -31.87 -2.91
N GLU A 314 -9.86 -32.99 -3.04
CA GLU A 314 -9.73 -34.00 -1.97
C GLU A 314 -8.96 -33.45 -0.79
N THR A 315 -7.81 -32.82 -1.04
CA THR A 315 -6.99 -32.16 -0.01
C THR A 315 -7.80 -31.06 0.72
N ALA A 316 -8.55 -30.25 -0.01
CA ALA A 316 -9.38 -29.19 0.57
C ALA A 316 -10.47 -29.75 1.49
N SER A 317 -11.08 -30.88 1.14
CA SER A 317 -12.06 -31.55 2.00
C SER A 317 -11.47 -31.98 3.35
N VAL A 318 -10.28 -32.54 3.34
CA VAL A 318 -9.57 -32.93 4.60
C VAL A 318 -9.20 -31.68 5.41
N VAL A 319 -8.64 -30.65 4.75
CA VAL A 319 -8.22 -29.40 5.42
C VAL A 319 -9.40 -28.66 6.04
N LEU A 320 -10.58 -28.68 5.41
CA LEU A 320 -11.82 -28.14 5.99
C LEU A 320 -12.17 -28.78 7.32
N HIS A 321 -12.10 -30.13 7.38
CA HIS A 321 -12.37 -30.85 8.64
C HIS A 321 -11.31 -30.59 9.72
N LEU A 322 -10.06 -30.35 9.32
CA LEU A 322 -9.01 -29.96 10.24
C LEU A 322 -9.24 -28.53 10.77
N ALA A 323 -9.57 -27.59 9.88
CA ALA A 323 -9.84 -26.19 10.25
C ALA A 323 -11.04 -26.08 11.21
N ALA A 324 -12.09 -26.88 11.01
CA ALA A 324 -13.24 -26.91 11.90
C ALA A 324 -12.94 -27.42 13.33
N LYS A 325 -11.83 -28.13 13.52
CA LYS A 325 -11.37 -28.59 14.85
C LYS A 325 -10.47 -27.59 15.57
N VAL A 326 -10.05 -26.54 14.89
CA VAL A 326 -9.17 -25.50 15.47
C VAL A 326 -10.02 -24.53 16.30
N PRO A 327 -9.69 -24.27 17.59
CA PRO A 327 -10.33 -23.20 18.33
C PRO A 327 -10.14 -21.84 17.64
N PRO A 328 -11.17 -21.00 17.49
CA PRO A 328 -12.50 -21.09 18.14
C PRO A 328 -13.58 -21.86 17.34
N PHE A 329 -13.23 -22.54 16.24
CA PHE A 329 -14.20 -23.16 15.32
C PHE A 329 -14.65 -24.54 15.75
N ASP A 330 -14.04 -25.15 16.76
CA ASP A 330 -14.33 -26.48 17.30
C ASP A 330 -15.74 -26.65 17.88
N GLY A 331 -16.48 -25.55 17.99
CA GLY A 331 -17.90 -25.52 18.38
C GLY A 331 -18.89 -25.38 17.21
N CYS A 332 -18.46 -25.30 15.96
CA CYS A 332 -19.32 -25.04 14.79
C CYS A 332 -20.25 -26.20 14.38
N GLY A 333 -20.30 -27.32 15.11
CA GLY A 333 -21.18 -28.47 14.81
C GLY A 333 -20.68 -29.36 13.66
N GLU A 334 -21.49 -30.37 13.28
CA GLU A 334 -21.18 -31.21 12.12
C GLU A 334 -21.35 -30.42 10.82
N PHE A 335 -20.32 -30.49 9.96
CA PHE A 335 -20.17 -29.67 8.80
C PHE A 335 -19.96 -30.55 7.55
N PHE A 336 -20.84 -30.43 6.58
CA PHE A 336 -20.81 -31.18 5.30
C PHE A 336 -20.49 -30.20 4.16
N PRO A 337 -19.20 -29.86 3.92
CA PRO A 337 -18.83 -28.82 2.98
C PRO A 337 -19.04 -29.27 1.51
N ASP A 338 -19.59 -28.37 0.71
CA ASP A 338 -19.55 -28.50 -0.76
C ASP A 338 -18.24 -27.89 -1.30
N VAL A 339 -17.22 -28.74 -1.42
CA VAL A 339 -15.88 -28.34 -1.93
C VAL A 339 -15.94 -27.85 -3.37
N SER A 340 -16.96 -28.22 -4.14
CA SER A 340 -17.13 -27.80 -5.55
C SER A 340 -17.24 -26.27 -5.67
N LEU A 341 -17.71 -25.59 -4.64
CA LEU A 341 -17.80 -24.13 -4.57
C LEU A 341 -16.44 -23.43 -4.60
N LEU A 342 -15.39 -24.13 -4.18
CA LEU A 342 -14.02 -23.63 -4.09
C LEU A 342 -13.23 -23.80 -5.38
N VAL A 343 -13.65 -24.72 -6.27
CA VAL A 343 -12.87 -25.17 -7.43
C VAL A 343 -13.25 -24.39 -8.69
N ASN A 344 -12.27 -23.86 -9.38
CA ASN A 344 -12.43 -23.27 -10.71
C ASN A 344 -11.08 -23.14 -11.43
N ASP A 345 -10.66 -24.15 -12.19
CA ASP A 345 -9.37 -24.17 -12.90
C ASP A 345 -9.16 -22.96 -13.82
N LYS A 346 -10.24 -22.47 -14.45
CA LYS A 346 -10.17 -21.32 -15.37
C LYS A 346 -9.84 -19.98 -14.67
N LYS A 347 -9.95 -19.93 -13.34
CA LYS A 347 -9.67 -18.75 -12.50
C LYS A 347 -8.43 -18.93 -11.64
N VAL A 348 -7.65 -19.97 -11.88
CA VAL A 348 -6.33 -20.16 -11.30
C VAL A 348 -5.31 -19.93 -12.41
N SER A 349 -4.40 -18.96 -12.18
CA SER A 349 -3.31 -18.64 -13.10
C SER A 349 -2.04 -19.40 -12.69
N ASP A 350 -1.17 -18.77 -11.91
CA ASP A 350 0.11 -19.31 -11.47
C ASP A 350 -0.03 -20.18 -10.22
N HIS A 351 -0.88 -19.75 -9.30
CA HIS A 351 -1.11 -20.41 -8.00
C HIS A 351 -2.58 -20.33 -7.61
N HIS A 352 -3.08 -21.37 -6.94
CA HIS A 352 -4.41 -21.38 -6.35
C HIS A 352 -4.50 -20.49 -5.09
N ALA A 353 -5.70 -20.33 -4.55
CA ALA A 353 -5.99 -19.53 -3.36
C ALA A 353 -5.19 -19.96 -2.12
N ILE A 354 -5.07 -19.05 -1.15
CA ILE A 354 -4.42 -19.31 0.13
C ILE A 354 -5.34 -20.12 1.03
N ILE A 355 -4.92 -21.34 1.39
CA ILE A 355 -5.61 -22.21 2.35
C ILE A 355 -4.60 -22.81 3.35
N PRO A 356 -5.07 -23.33 4.51
CA PRO A 356 -4.22 -24.15 5.36
C PRO A 356 -3.81 -25.43 4.66
N THR A 357 -2.81 -26.14 5.18
CA THR A 357 -2.34 -27.41 4.66
C THR A 357 -2.69 -28.57 5.61
N LEU A 358 -2.41 -29.78 5.19
CA LEU A 358 -2.56 -30.99 6.04
C LEU A 358 -1.67 -30.96 7.30
N GLU A 359 -0.59 -30.20 7.31
CA GLU A 359 0.27 -30.04 8.50
C GLU A 359 -0.44 -29.34 9.67
N LEU A 360 -1.62 -28.74 9.42
CA LEU A 360 -2.47 -28.16 10.46
C LEU A 360 -2.84 -29.20 11.55
N GLU A 361 -2.97 -30.48 11.18
CA GLU A 361 -3.26 -31.58 12.10
C GLU A 361 -2.21 -31.72 13.24
N LYS A 362 -0.96 -31.41 12.92
CA LYS A 362 0.19 -31.58 13.83
C LYS A 362 0.64 -30.28 14.49
N ALA A 363 0.03 -29.16 14.10
CA ALA A 363 0.47 -27.84 14.52
C ALA A 363 -0.01 -27.51 15.94
N ASP A 364 0.92 -27.15 16.82
CA ASP A 364 0.57 -26.47 18.07
C ASP A 364 0.47 -24.95 17.82
N LEU A 365 -0.75 -24.46 17.73
CA LEU A 365 -1.00 -23.03 17.45
C LEU A 365 -0.56 -22.14 18.63
N SER A 366 -0.38 -22.68 19.82
CA SER A 366 0.06 -21.91 20.99
C SER A 366 1.54 -21.49 20.88
N GLU A 367 2.34 -22.26 20.14
CA GLU A 367 3.76 -21.99 19.88
C GLU A 367 3.98 -20.94 18.78
N LEU A 368 2.94 -20.62 17.97
CA LEU A 368 3.08 -19.64 16.92
C LEU A 368 3.11 -18.21 17.48
N PRO A 369 3.97 -17.34 16.92
CA PRO A 369 3.88 -15.90 17.17
C PRO A 369 2.47 -15.38 16.93
N VAL A 370 2.03 -14.41 17.73
CA VAL A 370 0.65 -13.90 17.69
C VAL A 370 0.21 -13.47 16.28
N GLY A 371 1.10 -12.79 15.53
CA GLY A 371 0.79 -12.34 14.17
C GLY A 371 0.56 -13.52 13.20
N GLU A 372 1.39 -14.54 13.26
CA GLU A 372 1.24 -15.75 12.44
C GLU A 372 -0.03 -16.52 12.80
N ARG A 373 -0.28 -16.71 14.10
CA ARG A 373 -1.51 -17.37 14.56
C ARG A 373 -2.76 -16.63 14.10
N ASN A 374 -2.78 -15.30 14.20
CA ASN A 374 -3.90 -14.49 13.74
C ASN A 374 -4.15 -14.65 12.23
N ILE A 375 -3.10 -14.67 11.42
CA ILE A 375 -3.23 -14.87 9.97
C ILE A 375 -3.71 -16.30 9.67
N LEU A 376 -3.19 -17.32 10.33
CA LEU A 376 -3.64 -18.70 10.14
C LEU A 376 -5.11 -18.88 10.50
N LEU A 377 -5.55 -18.34 11.65
CA LEU A 377 -6.95 -18.38 12.06
C LEU A 377 -7.87 -17.61 11.09
N LEU A 378 -7.38 -16.48 10.55
CA LEU A 378 -8.12 -15.72 9.55
C LEU A 378 -8.33 -16.54 8.26
N VAL A 379 -7.31 -17.27 7.82
CA VAL A 379 -7.39 -18.14 6.65
C VAL A 379 -8.30 -19.36 6.93
N CYS A 380 -8.24 -19.96 8.12
CA CYS A 380 -9.17 -21.02 8.53
C CYS A 380 -10.62 -20.53 8.51
N ARG A 381 -10.88 -19.33 9.07
CA ARG A 381 -12.21 -18.71 9.04
C ARG A 381 -12.74 -18.58 7.61
N GLU A 382 -11.92 -18.01 6.71
CA GLU A 382 -12.37 -17.78 5.33
C GLU A 382 -12.64 -19.07 4.59
N LEU A 383 -11.83 -20.10 4.79
CA LEU A 383 -12.02 -21.43 4.21
C LEU A 383 -13.35 -22.04 4.67
N LEU A 384 -13.68 -21.96 5.97
CA LEU A 384 -14.94 -22.47 6.52
C LEU A 384 -16.14 -21.65 6.05
N CYS A 385 -16.02 -20.31 6.03
CA CYS A 385 -17.06 -19.42 5.52
C CYS A 385 -17.37 -19.70 4.04
N ALA A 386 -16.35 -19.96 3.22
CA ALA A 386 -16.48 -20.08 1.76
C ALA A 386 -17.32 -21.26 1.30
N VAL A 387 -17.53 -22.27 2.15
CA VAL A 387 -18.37 -23.46 1.87
C VAL A 387 -19.65 -23.51 2.72
N ALA A 388 -19.91 -22.48 3.52
CA ALA A 388 -21.11 -22.37 4.33
C ALA A 388 -22.31 -21.87 3.50
N GLU A 389 -23.51 -21.99 4.06
CA GLU A 389 -24.72 -21.48 3.45
C GLU A 389 -24.70 -19.95 3.34
N PRO A 390 -25.41 -19.37 2.38
CA PRO A 390 -25.57 -17.92 2.28
C PRO A 390 -26.22 -17.31 3.52
N TYR A 391 -25.80 -16.10 3.89
CA TYR A 391 -26.54 -15.28 4.83
C TYR A 391 -27.82 -14.77 4.18
N VAL A 392 -28.97 -15.03 4.83
CA VAL A 392 -30.29 -14.69 4.30
C VAL A 392 -31.02 -13.81 5.26
N TYR A 393 -31.51 -12.68 4.80
CA TYR A 393 -32.31 -11.76 5.59
C TYR A 393 -33.45 -11.15 4.78
N GLU A 394 -34.49 -10.73 5.47
CA GLU A 394 -35.55 -9.91 4.92
C GLU A 394 -35.26 -8.44 5.22
N ALA A 395 -35.06 -7.64 4.17
CA ALA A 395 -34.97 -6.19 4.28
C ALA A 395 -36.42 -5.63 4.28
N VAL A 396 -36.78 -4.95 5.36
CA VAL A 396 -38.09 -4.33 5.49
C VAL A 396 -37.94 -2.81 5.37
N THR A 397 -38.71 -2.22 4.48
CA THR A 397 -38.82 -0.76 4.35
C THR A 397 -40.30 -0.41 4.51
N ALA A 398 -40.62 0.35 5.56
CA ALA A 398 -41.95 0.89 5.79
C ALA A 398 -41.93 2.40 5.54
N THR A 399 -42.92 2.89 4.77
CA THR A 399 -43.12 4.30 4.52
C THR A 399 -44.36 4.78 5.24
N PHE A 400 -44.27 5.96 5.85
CA PHE A 400 -45.35 6.57 6.60
C PHE A 400 -45.62 7.97 6.06
N THR A 401 -46.86 8.38 6.04
CA THR A 401 -47.28 9.76 5.75
C THR A 401 -47.71 10.44 7.06
N CYS A 402 -47.15 11.60 7.33
CA CYS A 402 -47.51 12.44 8.47
C CYS A 402 -47.24 13.92 8.13
N GLY A 403 -48.11 14.85 8.50
CA GLY A 403 -47.95 16.28 8.21
C GLY A 403 -47.77 16.58 6.69
N GLY A 404 -48.33 15.74 5.81
CA GLY A 404 -48.22 15.89 4.36
C GLY A 404 -46.87 15.46 3.75
N GLN A 405 -45.97 14.87 4.55
CA GLN A 405 -44.64 14.39 4.10
C GLN A 405 -44.47 12.89 4.34
N THR A 406 -43.48 12.32 3.65
CA THR A 406 -43.14 10.89 3.75
C THR A 406 -41.99 10.67 4.69
N PHE A 407 -42.10 9.63 5.52
CA PHE A 407 -41.06 9.16 6.44
C PHE A 407 -40.74 7.71 6.17
N THR A 408 -39.50 7.32 6.29
CA THR A 408 -39.05 5.95 6.00
C THR A 408 -38.41 5.32 7.23
N ALA A 409 -38.89 4.12 7.59
CA ALA A 409 -38.22 3.23 8.54
C ALA A 409 -37.60 2.05 7.79
N LYS A 410 -36.38 1.68 8.11
CA LYS A 410 -35.67 0.53 7.53
C LYS A 410 -35.21 -0.39 8.63
N GLY A 411 -35.41 -1.68 8.42
CA GLY A 411 -34.97 -2.71 9.35
C GLY A 411 -34.58 -4.00 8.61
N ARG A 412 -34.01 -4.92 9.39
CA ARG A 412 -33.55 -6.21 8.87
C ARG A 412 -34.01 -7.31 9.81
N ARG A 413 -34.57 -8.36 9.25
CA ARG A 413 -34.91 -9.60 9.97
C ARG A 413 -34.04 -10.72 9.43
N ILE A 414 -33.20 -11.28 10.28
CA ILE A 414 -32.32 -12.40 9.90
C ILE A 414 -33.19 -13.66 9.75
N LEU A 415 -33.05 -14.36 8.62
CA LEU A 415 -33.75 -15.62 8.34
C LEU A 415 -32.78 -16.80 8.47
N SER A 416 -31.52 -16.62 8.09
CA SER A 416 -30.44 -17.60 8.27
C SER A 416 -29.10 -16.87 8.43
N GLU A 417 -28.36 -17.20 9.48
CA GLU A 417 -27.03 -16.63 9.73
C GLU A 417 -26.00 -17.09 8.68
N GLY A 418 -26.15 -18.32 8.18
CA GLY A 418 -25.23 -18.85 7.17
C GLY A 418 -23.77 -18.70 7.54
N TRP A 419 -22.93 -18.28 6.58
CA TRP A 419 -21.49 -18.09 6.78
C TRP A 419 -21.14 -17.05 7.86
N ARG A 420 -22.04 -16.13 8.19
CA ARG A 420 -21.81 -15.10 9.21
C ARG A 420 -21.72 -15.68 10.62
N GLU A 421 -22.33 -16.81 10.88
CA GLU A 421 -22.20 -17.49 12.18
C GLU A 421 -20.73 -17.84 12.47
N ILE A 422 -20.01 -18.35 11.50
CA ILE A 422 -18.58 -18.65 11.60
C ILE A 422 -17.76 -17.38 11.81
N ASP A 423 -18.07 -16.31 11.08
CA ASP A 423 -17.42 -15.00 11.24
C ASP A 423 -17.68 -14.41 12.63
N HIS A 424 -18.90 -14.53 13.16
CA HIS A 424 -19.23 -14.09 14.53
C HIS A 424 -18.44 -14.86 15.59
N ILE A 425 -18.32 -16.19 15.47
CA ILE A 425 -17.51 -17.01 16.38
C ILE A 425 -16.05 -16.55 16.34
N PHE A 426 -15.48 -16.33 15.16
CA PHE A 426 -14.13 -15.80 15.03
C PHE A 426 -13.98 -14.43 15.69
N ARG A 427 -14.86 -13.47 15.38
CA ARG A 427 -14.81 -12.11 15.95
C ARG A 427 -14.98 -12.12 17.47
N ALA A 428 -15.86 -12.94 18.01
CA ALA A 428 -16.04 -13.08 19.45
C ALA A 428 -14.79 -13.59 20.18
N SER A 429 -13.94 -14.34 19.49
CA SER A 429 -12.66 -14.84 20.03
C SER A 429 -11.55 -13.78 20.09
N LEU A 430 -11.71 -12.63 19.41
CA LEU A 430 -10.73 -11.57 19.38
C LEU A 430 -10.76 -10.76 20.69
N LYS A 431 -9.57 -10.39 21.19
CA LYS A 431 -9.44 -9.58 22.43
C LYS A 431 -10.00 -8.15 22.27
N GLU A 432 -9.88 -7.58 21.09
CA GLU A 432 -10.42 -6.28 20.72
C GLU A 432 -11.41 -6.52 19.58
N GLN A 433 -12.68 -6.25 19.82
CA GLN A 433 -13.67 -6.34 18.77
C GLN A 433 -13.45 -5.17 17.80
N PRO A 434 -13.27 -5.44 16.48
CA PRO A 434 -13.26 -4.36 15.51
C PRO A 434 -14.57 -3.59 15.56
N GLU A 435 -14.50 -2.25 15.46
CA GLU A 435 -15.68 -1.40 15.35
C GLU A 435 -16.54 -1.90 14.18
N GLY A 436 -17.66 -2.54 14.47
CA GLY A 436 -18.67 -2.94 13.49
C GLY A 436 -19.75 -1.86 13.41
N GLU A 437 -20.29 -1.65 12.23
CA GLU A 437 -21.56 -0.90 12.12
C GLU A 437 -22.64 -1.73 12.81
N ALA A 438 -23.41 -1.08 13.73
CA ALA A 438 -24.54 -1.72 14.36
C ALA A 438 -25.52 -2.20 13.28
N GLU A 439 -25.90 -3.46 13.33
CA GLU A 439 -26.89 -3.98 12.39
C GLU A 439 -28.24 -3.27 12.63
N PRO A 440 -28.97 -2.93 11.53
CA PRO A 440 -30.29 -2.33 11.67
C PRO A 440 -31.20 -3.26 12.49
N ALA A 441 -31.85 -2.72 13.49
CA ALA A 441 -32.80 -3.45 14.31
C ALA A 441 -33.95 -4.00 13.47
N ALA A 442 -34.56 -5.10 13.92
CA ALA A 442 -35.78 -5.61 13.30
C ALA A 442 -36.89 -4.57 13.50
N LEU A 443 -37.66 -4.30 12.45
CA LEU A 443 -38.88 -3.49 12.57
C LEU A 443 -40.04 -4.32 13.11
N PRO A 444 -40.96 -3.69 13.84
CA PRO A 444 -42.28 -4.26 14.16
C PRO A 444 -43.01 -4.66 12.86
N ASP A 445 -43.97 -5.57 12.98
CA ASP A 445 -44.83 -5.97 11.86
C ASP A 445 -45.84 -4.86 11.57
N PHE A 446 -45.44 -3.95 10.67
CA PHE A 446 -46.33 -2.94 10.12
C PHE A 446 -47.22 -3.50 8.99
N THR A 447 -48.43 -2.94 8.88
CA THR A 447 -49.39 -3.23 7.79
C THR A 447 -49.79 -1.92 7.10
N GLU A 448 -50.01 -1.99 5.78
CA GLU A 448 -50.52 -0.86 5.01
C GLU A 448 -51.86 -0.38 5.54
N GLY A 449 -52.07 0.91 5.64
CA GLY A 449 -53.22 1.55 6.24
C GLY A 449 -53.23 1.57 7.76
N GLN A 450 -52.21 1.03 8.44
CA GLN A 450 -52.12 1.10 9.89
C GLN A 450 -51.96 2.56 10.35
N LEU A 451 -52.79 2.96 11.33
CA LEU A 451 -52.80 4.30 11.89
C LEU A 451 -52.01 4.35 13.20
N PHE A 452 -51.33 5.45 13.42
CA PHE A 452 -50.58 5.79 14.63
C PHE A 452 -51.03 7.13 15.13
N ASP A 453 -51.78 7.14 16.20
CA ASP A 453 -52.26 8.35 16.83
C ASP A 453 -51.19 9.03 17.71
N GLN A 454 -51.19 10.35 17.76
CA GLN A 454 -50.32 11.14 18.62
C GLN A 454 -48.84 10.84 18.51
N VAL A 455 -48.29 10.95 17.27
CA VAL A 455 -46.91 10.66 16.96
C VAL A 455 -45.97 11.64 17.66
N GLU A 456 -44.91 11.11 18.25
CA GLU A 456 -43.79 11.92 18.72
C GLU A 456 -42.87 12.29 17.52
N ALA A 457 -42.62 13.59 17.36
CA ALA A 457 -41.76 14.09 16.32
C ALA A 457 -40.58 14.91 16.87
N ALA A 458 -39.38 14.63 16.46
CA ALA A 458 -38.16 15.33 16.88
C ALA A 458 -37.30 15.73 15.70
N VAL A 459 -36.71 16.93 15.71
CA VAL A 459 -35.71 17.34 14.75
C VAL A 459 -34.34 16.79 15.18
N THR A 460 -33.63 16.15 14.29
CA THR A 460 -32.25 15.71 14.45
C THR A 460 -31.33 16.49 13.53
N GLU A 461 -30.21 16.96 14.08
CA GLU A 461 -29.21 17.74 13.35
C GLU A 461 -28.07 16.84 12.89
N HIS A 462 -27.71 16.93 11.64
CA HIS A 462 -26.64 16.17 11.01
C HIS A 462 -25.72 17.06 10.21
N PHE A 463 -24.55 16.52 9.90
CA PHE A 463 -23.59 17.20 9.05
C PHE A 463 -23.07 16.23 8.00
N THR A 464 -22.83 16.77 6.79
CA THR A 464 -22.07 16.02 5.78
C THR A 464 -20.65 15.74 6.29
N ALA A 465 -20.08 14.60 5.94
CA ALA A 465 -18.73 14.21 6.31
C ALA A 465 -17.84 14.08 5.07
N PRO A 466 -16.55 14.43 5.16
CA PRO A 466 -15.61 14.19 4.08
C PRO A 466 -15.41 12.69 3.88
N PRO A 467 -14.90 12.26 2.70
CA PRO A 467 -14.49 10.89 2.53
C PRO A 467 -13.40 10.55 3.56
N LYS A 468 -13.40 9.32 4.06
CA LYS A 468 -12.36 8.85 4.99
C LYS A 468 -11.00 8.79 4.27
N ALA A 469 -9.92 9.10 4.98
CA ALA A 469 -8.57 8.88 4.49
C ALA A 469 -8.35 7.41 4.12
N TYR A 470 -7.49 7.14 3.17
CA TYR A 470 -7.17 5.77 2.83
C TYR A 470 -6.47 5.06 4.00
N THR A 471 -6.89 3.83 4.25
CA THR A 471 -6.13 2.82 5.01
C THR A 471 -5.40 1.92 4.03
N GLU A 472 -4.54 1.01 4.49
CA GLU A 472 -3.94 0.03 3.57
C GLU A 472 -5.01 -0.87 2.94
N ASP A 473 -6.07 -1.28 3.69
CA ASP A 473 -7.22 -1.99 3.13
C ASP A 473 -7.83 -1.23 1.94
N THR A 474 -8.26 0.01 2.17
CA THR A 474 -9.00 0.75 1.14
C THR A 474 -8.11 1.22 -0.02
N LEU A 475 -6.81 1.46 0.23
CA LEU A 475 -5.86 1.80 -0.84
C LEU A 475 -5.53 0.58 -1.70
N LEU A 476 -5.32 -0.61 -1.10
CA LEU A 476 -5.10 -1.85 -1.86
C LEU A 476 -6.30 -2.17 -2.76
N ALA A 477 -7.53 -2.00 -2.26
CA ALA A 477 -8.76 -2.14 -3.07
C ALA A 477 -8.78 -1.15 -4.24
N ALA A 478 -8.44 0.11 -3.98
CA ALA A 478 -8.40 1.14 -5.01
C ALA A 478 -7.28 0.88 -6.04
N MET A 479 -6.12 0.39 -5.63
CA MET A 479 -5.04 -0.04 -6.54
C MET A 479 -5.47 -1.20 -7.44
N GLU A 480 -6.22 -2.16 -6.90
CA GLU A 480 -6.70 -3.33 -7.63
C GLU A 480 -7.70 -2.98 -8.73
N THR A 481 -8.50 -1.94 -8.51
CA THR A 481 -9.53 -1.50 -9.47
C THR A 481 -9.08 -0.36 -10.37
N ALA A 482 -7.94 0.28 -10.08
CA ALA A 482 -7.45 1.43 -10.84
C ALA A 482 -7.16 1.08 -12.31
N GLY A 483 -7.80 1.76 -13.25
CA GLY A 483 -7.63 1.55 -14.69
C GLY A 483 -8.15 0.18 -15.20
N LYS A 484 -8.97 -0.52 -14.42
CA LYS A 484 -9.44 -1.87 -14.76
C LYS A 484 -10.38 -1.89 -15.97
N GLU A 485 -11.15 -0.83 -16.17
CA GLU A 485 -12.09 -0.73 -17.29
C GLU A 485 -11.38 -0.60 -18.65
N GLU A 486 -10.15 -0.09 -18.65
CA GLU A 486 -9.32 0.12 -19.82
C GLU A 486 -8.37 -1.07 -20.10
N MET A 487 -8.33 -2.07 -19.22
CA MET A 487 -7.49 -3.26 -19.40
C MET A 487 -8.27 -4.40 -20.06
N PRO A 488 -7.62 -5.22 -20.91
CA PRO A 488 -8.23 -6.44 -21.46
C PRO A 488 -8.75 -7.37 -20.34
N GLU A 489 -9.86 -8.09 -20.60
CA GLU A 489 -10.44 -9.01 -19.61
C GLU A 489 -9.47 -10.12 -19.19
N ASP A 490 -8.60 -10.53 -20.10
CA ASP A 490 -7.59 -11.57 -19.94
C ASP A 490 -6.19 -11.03 -19.66
N ALA A 491 -6.05 -9.72 -19.37
CA ALA A 491 -4.78 -9.20 -18.89
C ALA A 491 -4.33 -9.98 -17.66
N GLU A 492 -3.12 -10.52 -17.70
CA GLU A 492 -2.51 -11.28 -16.59
C GLU A 492 -2.54 -10.48 -15.28
N ARG A 493 -2.48 -9.16 -15.38
CA ARG A 493 -2.42 -8.27 -14.24
C ARG A 493 -3.40 -7.10 -14.40
N LYS A 494 -4.31 -6.96 -13.45
CA LYS A 494 -5.31 -5.87 -13.42
C LYS A 494 -4.99 -4.89 -12.29
N GLY A 495 -5.19 -3.60 -12.55
CA GLY A 495 -4.94 -2.54 -11.61
C GLY A 495 -3.47 -2.09 -11.51
N LEU A 496 -3.15 -1.37 -10.45
CA LEU A 496 -1.80 -0.87 -10.15
C LEU A 496 -1.01 -1.88 -9.33
N GLY A 497 0.07 -2.42 -9.90
CA GLY A 497 0.92 -3.43 -9.28
C GLY A 497 0.23 -4.80 -9.16
N THR A 498 1.02 -5.79 -8.75
CA THR A 498 0.53 -7.15 -8.48
C THR A 498 0.29 -7.34 -6.99
N PRO A 499 -0.47 -8.34 -6.55
CA PRO A 499 -0.61 -8.67 -5.14
C PRO A 499 0.76 -8.75 -4.42
N ALA A 500 1.73 -9.41 -5.03
CA ALA A 500 3.08 -9.57 -4.48
C ALA A 500 3.87 -8.25 -4.35
N THR A 501 3.60 -7.24 -5.18
CA THR A 501 4.40 -6.00 -5.25
C THR A 501 3.76 -4.81 -4.54
N ARG A 502 2.44 -4.79 -4.34
CA ARG A 502 1.70 -3.66 -3.74
C ARG A 502 2.24 -3.29 -2.36
N ALA A 503 2.45 -4.27 -1.49
CA ALA A 503 3.03 -4.03 -0.16
C ALA A 503 4.40 -3.32 -0.23
N ALA A 504 5.29 -3.77 -1.11
CA ALA A 504 6.60 -3.15 -1.29
C ALA A 504 6.52 -1.72 -1.84
N ILE A 505 5.51 -1.42 -2.66
CA ILE A 505 5.25 -0.07 -3.18
C ILE A 505 4.84 0.87 -2.03
N LEU A 506 3.92 0.44 -1.17
CA LEU A 506 3.51 1.22 0.01
C LEU A 506 4.69 1.50 0.94
N GLU A 507 5.50 0.47 1.24
CA GLU A 507 6.71 0.65 2.06
C GLU A 507 7.72 1.61 1.41
N LYS A 508 7.92 1.57 0.09
CA LYS A 508 8.77 2.52 -0.63
C LYS A 508 8.27 3.96 -0.52
N LEU A 509 6.95 4.19 -0.62
CA LEU A 509 6.36 5.53 -0.46
C LEU A 509 6.57 6.07 0.95
N VAL A 510 6.41 5.22 1.97
CA VAL A 510 6.63 5.59 3.38
C VAL A 510 8.13 5.84 3.64
N ALA A 511 9.00 4.93 3.21
CA ALA A 511 10.45 5.05 3.38
C ALA A 511 11.04 6.27 2.66
N ALA A 512 10.49 6.65 1.49
CA ALA A 512 10.86 7.86 0.77
C ALA A 512 10.34 9.16 1.43
N GLY A 513 9.49 9.05 2.45
CA GLY A 513 8.90 10.19 3.14
C GLY A 513 7.81 10.91 2.34
N PHE A 514 7.21 10.27 1.34
CA PHE A 514 6.09 10.82 0.58
C PHE A 514 4.74 10.55 1.23
N VAL A 515 4.67 9.51 2.05
CA VAL A 515 3.48 9.09 2.80
C VAL A 515 3.87 8.84 4.26
N GLU A 516 3.01 9.18 5.19
CA GLU A 516 3.13 8.84 6.61
C GLU A 516 1.93 8.01 7.07
N ARG A 517 2.16 7.11 8.03
CA ARG A 517 1.10 6.35 8.71
C ARG A 517 0.66 7.10 9.97
N LYS A 518 -0.64 7.43 10.07
CA LYS A 518 -1.27 7.99 11.27
C LYS A 518 -2.34 7.01 11.76
N GLY A 519 -1.99 6.16 12.72
CA GLY A 519 -2.80 5.00 13.06
C GLY A 519 -2.93 4.08 11.85
N LYS A 520 -4.16 3.71 11.47
CA LYS A 520 -4.42 2.93 10.24
C LYS A 520 -4.41 3.78 8.96
N SER A 521 -4.45 5.12 9.05
CA SER A 521 -4.58 6.00 7.90
C SER A 521 -3.24 6.28 7.22
N LEU A 522 -3.26 6.34 5.89
CA LEU A 522 -2.15 6.73 5.03
C LEU A 522 -2.36 8.18 4.58
N ILE A 523 -1.46 9.07 4.99
CA ILE A 523 -1.56 10.50 4.72
C ILE A 523 -0.38 10.93 3.84
N PRO A 524 -0.62 11.60 2.69
CA PRO A 524 0.47 12.14 1.89
C PRO A 524 1.16 13.27 2.64
N THR A 525 2.49 13.26 2.63
CA THR A 525 3.28 14.35 3.20
C THR A 525 3.33 15.53 2.22
N LYS A 526 3.76 16.69 2.70
CA LYS A 526 4.03 17.84 1.82
C LYS A 526 4.98 17.50 0.67
N ALA A 527 5.97 16.64 0.92
CA ALA A 527 6.88 16.17 -0.13
C ALA A 527 6.17 15.30 -1.17
N GLY A 528 5.25 14.45 -0.74
CA GLY A 528 4.43 13.63 -1.64
C GLY A 528 3.46 14.48 -2.47
N ILE A 529 2.77 15.43 -1.84
CA ILE A 529 1.88 16.37 -2.54
C ILE A 529 2.67 17.17 -3.59
N ASN A 530 3.81 17.74 -3.21
CA ASN A 530 4.65 18.50 -4.12
C ASN A 530 5.14 17.66 -5.30
N LEU A 531 5.49 16.39 -5.06
CA LEU A 531 5.91 15.48 -6.13
C LEU A 531 4.80 15.29 -7.16
N VAL A 532 3.58 14.96 -6.71
CA VAL A 532 2.44 14.76 -7.62
C VAL A 532 2.11 16.05 -8.38
N THR A 533 2.18 17.21 -7.72
CA THR A 533 1.87 18.53 -8.34
C THR A 533 2.81 18.88 -9.49
N VAL A 534 4.05 18.42 -9.47
CA VAL A 534 5.04 18.79 -10.52
C VAL A 534 5.19 17.74 -11.61
N LEU A 535 4.61 16.56 -11.42
CA LEU A 535 4.65 15.48 -12.41
C LEU A 535 3.52 15.64 -13.44
N PRO A 536 3.74 15.20 -14.69
CA PRO A 536 2.69 15.17 -15.71
C PRO A 536 1.61 14.12 -15.37
N ASP A 537 0.41 14.37 -15.87
CA ASP A 537 -0.73 13.46 -15.70
C ASP A 537 -0.44 12.05 -16.23
N THR A 538 0.35 11.93 -17.28
CA THR A 538 0.77 10.63 -17.83
C THR A 538 1.52 9.76 -16.82
N LEU A 539 2.26 10.35 -15.89
CA LEU A 539 3.00 9.62 -14.85
C LEU A 539 2.21 9.47 -13.54
N THR A 540 1.17 10.27 -13.34
CA THR A 540 0.32 10.25 -12.13
C THR A 540 -0.98 9.47 -12.33
N SER A 541 -1.38 9.22 -13.58
CA SER A 541 -2.57 8.44 -13.93
C SER A 541 -2.29 6.93 -13.99
N PRO A 542 -3.25 6.07 -13.61
CA PRO A 542 -3.17 4.62 -13.83
C PRO A 542 -3.25 4.22 -15.31
N MET A 543 -3.71 5.12 -16.21
CA MET A 543 -3.89 4.86 -17.63
C MET A 543 -2.63 4.36 -18.33
N LEU A 544 -1.46 4.93 -18.01
CA LEU A 544 -0.17 4.47 -18.55
C LEU A 544 0.05 2.98 -18.26
N THR A 545 -0.32 2.52 -17.08
CA THR A 545 -0.22 1.10 -16.71
C THR A 545 -1.18 0.26 -17.52
N ALA A 546 -2.44 0.71 -17.71
CA ALA A 546 -3.44 0.01 -18.51
C ALA A 546 -3.00 -0.14 -19.98
N GLU A 547 -2.53 0.94 -20.60
CA GLU A 547 -2.04 0.94 -21.98
C GLU A 547 -0.84 0.00 -22.17
N TRP A 548 0.08 -0.03 -21.21
CA TRP A 548 1.22 -0.93 -21.29
C TRP A 548 0.78 -2.38 -21.16
N GLU A 549 -0.06 -2.72 -20.18
CA GLU A 549 -0.53 -4.09 -19.99
C GLU A 549 -1.32 -4.60 -21.20
N GLN A 550 -2.08 -3.74 -21.90
CA GLN A 550 -2.74 -4.07 -23.14
C GLN A 550 -1.72 -4.49 -24.22
N LYS A 551 -0.69 -3.67 -24.47
CA LYS A 551 0.37 -3.94 -25.45
C LYS A 551 1.20 -5.16 -25.06
N LEU A 552 1.54 -5.30 -23.77
CA LEU A 552 2.32 -6.43 -23.26
C LEU A 552 1.54 -7.75 -23.35
N THR A 553 0.22 -7.72 -23.13
CA THR A 553 -0.65 -8.89 -23.33
C THR A 553 -0.69 -9.31 -24.81
N ALA A 554 -0.78 -8.36 -25.73
CA ALA A 554 -0.70 -8.67 -27.17
C ALA A 554 0.67 -9.27 -27.55
N ILE A 555 1.77 -8.76 -26.99
CA ILE A 555 3.11 -9.34 -27.20
C ILE A 555 3.17 -10.78 -26.65
N ALA A 556 2.64 -11.02 -25.45
CA ALA A 556 2.64 -12.34 -24.83
C ALA A 556 1.88 -13.40 -25.65
N ARG A 557 0.91 -12.97 -26.46
CA ARG A 557 0.15 -13.81 -27.40
C ARG A 557 0.82 -13.98 -28.77
N GLY A 558 1.92 -13.28 -29.02
CA GLY A 558 2.56 -13.24 -30.33
C GLY A 558 1.84 -12.35 -31.36
N GLU A 559 0.90 -11.53 -30.93
CA GLU A 559 0.11 -10.60 -31.76
C GLU A 559 0.70 -9.18 -31.79
N GLY A 560 1.54 -8.84 -30.80
CA GLY A 560 2.16 -7.52 -30.66
C GLY A 560 3.62 -7.50 -31.12
N ASP A 561 4.14 -6.30 -31.45
CA ASP A 561 5.54 -6.08 -31.82
C ASP A 561 6.35 -5.54 -30.63
N PRO A 562 7.29 -6.33 -30.06
CA PRO A 562 8.19 -5.90 -28.99
C PRO A 562 9.03 -4.67 -29.36
N ALA A 563 9.51 -4.59 -30.62
CA ALA A 563 10.38 -3.51 -31.07
C ALA A 563 9.60 -2.18 -31.16
N ALA A 564 8.38 -2.21 -31.70
CA ALA A 564 7.49 -1.05 -31.75
C ALA A 564 7.11 -0.56 -30.34
N PHE A 565 6.86 -1.48 -29.40
CA PHE A 565 6.61 -1.13 -28.00
C PHE A 565 7.81 -0.40 -27.38
N MET A 566 9.03 -0.94 -27.51
CA MET A 566 10.24 -0.36 -26.96
C MET A 566 10.62 0.98 -27.62
N ALA A 567 10.37 1.14 -28.91
CA ALA A 567 10.52 2.41 -29.60
C ALA A 567 9.60 3.48 -29.00
N GLY A 568 8.33 3.16 -28.78
CA GLY A 568 7.38 4.05 -28.11
C GLY A 568 7.80 4.45 -26.70
N ILE A 569 8.40 3.53 -25.93
CA ILE A 569 8.97 3.83 -24.60
C ILE A 569 10.15 4.80 -24.69
N SER A 570 11.04 4.58 -25.67
CA SER A 570 12.18 5.47 -25.90
C SER A 570 11.74 6.87 -26.32
N ASP A 571 10.73 6.97 -27.17
CA ASP A 571 10.15 8.26 -27.58
C ASP A 571 9.46 8.96 -26.42
N MET A 572 8.73 8.23 -25.58
CA MET A 572 8.16 8.79 -24.34
C MET A 572 9.25 9.37 -23.43
N ALA A 573 10.38 8.67 -23.25
CA ALA A 573 11.49 9.18 -22.45
C ALA A 573 12.11 10.45 -23.05
N ARG A 574 12.30 10.50 -24.39
CA ARG A 574 12.78 11.70 -25.10
C ARG A 574 11.83 12.89 -24.96
N GLU A 575 10.54 12.65 -25.17
CA GLU A 575 9.51 13.69 -25.07
C GLU A 575 9.41 14.23 -23.63
N LEU A 576 9.49 13.35 -22.62
CA LEU A 576 9.50 13.74 -21.22
C LEU A 576 10.66 14.70 -20.91
N VAL A 577 11.87 14.37 -21.33
CA VAL A 577 13.05 15.21 -21.09
C VAL A 577 12.94 16.54 -21.85
N LYS A 578 12.47 16.52 -23.09
CA LYS A 578 12.29 17.71 -23.90
C LYS A 578 11.26 18.67 -23.33
N THR A 579 10.10 18.15 -22.90
CA THR A 579 8.98 18.93 -22.36
C THR A 579 9.36 19.57 -21.03
N TYR A 580 10.02 18.83 -20.15
CA TYR A 580 10.39 19.29 -18.81
C TYR A 580 11.85 19.76 -18.72
N SER A 581 12.27 20.58 -19.69
CA SER A 581 13.63 21.18 -19.70
C SER A 581 13.81 22.32 -18.68
N HIS A 582 12.72 22.91 -18.21
CA HIS A 582 12.73 24.05 -17.27
C HIS A 582 11.65 23.87 -16.21
N ILE A 583 11.92 24.39 -15.01
CA ILE A 583 10.94 24.44 -13.92
C ILE A 583 10.24 25.80 -13.90
N SER A 584 8.92 25.78 -13.61
CA SER A 584 8.16 27.00 -13.34
C SER A 584 8.62 27.66 -12.02
N GLU A 585 8.40 28.98 -11.88
CA GLU A 585 8.66 29.64 -10.60
C GLU A 585 7.83 29.05 -9.45
N GLU A 586 6.62 28.61 -9.73
CA GLU A 586 5.73 27.96 -8.77
C GLU A 586 6.28 26.61 -8.33
N GLY A 587 6.69 25.76 -9.26
CA GLY A 587 7.35 24.49 -8.96
C GLY A 587 8.63 24.66 -8.13
N ARG A 588 9.43 25.72 -8.41
CA ARG A 588 10.62 26.03 -7.62
C ARG A 588 10.27 26.40 -6.18
N LYS A 589 9.18 27.12 -5.95
CA LYS A 589 8.73 27.50 -4.60
C LYS A 589 8.26 26.27 -3.80
N LEU A 590 7.66 25.28 -4.43
CA LEU A 590 7.19 24.05 -3.76
C LEU A 590 8.32 23.27 -3.06
N PHE A 591 9.51 23.24 -3.66
CA PHE A 591 10.67 22.51 -3.13
C PHE A 591 11.70 23.43 -2.46
N ALA A 592 11.41 24.73 -2.35
CA ALA A 592 12.27 25.63 -1.58
C ALA A 592 12.38 25.13 -0.13
N PRO A 593 13.58 25.05 0.44
CA PRO A 593 13.74 24.62 1.83
C PRO A 593 12.91 25.54 2.75
N GLU A 594 12.06 24.95 3.57
CA GLU A 594 11.38 25.69 4.64
C GLU A 594 12.45 26.19 5.60
N ARG A 595 12.71 27.49 5.57
CA ARG A 595 13.59 28.12 6.54
C ARG A 595 12.78 28.33 7.81
N GLU A 596 13.16 27.61 8.86
CA GLU A 596 12.58 27.84 10.18
C GLU A 596 12.88 29.26 10.61
N ALA A 597 11.85 30.04 10.86
CA ALA A 597 12.00 31.38 11.36
C ALA A 597 12.52 31.33 12.81
N VAL A 598 13.65 32.01 13.08
CA VAL A 598 14.21 32.15 14.42
C VAL A 598 13.35 33.06 15.28
N GLY A 599 12.63 33.98 14.67
CA GLY A 599 11.73 34.94 15.29
C GLY A 599 11.20 35.97 14.27
N LEU A 600 10.49 36.97 14.74
CA LEU A 600 10.02 38.07 13.91
C LEU A 600 11.01 39.26 13.97
N CYS A 601 11.16 39.94 12.86
CA CYS A 601 12.02 41.10 12.76
C CYS A 601 11.41 42.28 13.58
N PRO A 602 12.17 42.90 14.50
CA PRO A 602 11.66 43.99 15.31
C PRO A 602 11.40 45.27 14.50
N ARG A 603 11.94 45.39 13.27
CA ARG A 603 11.76 46.57 12.42
C ARG A 603 10.54 46.50 11.52
N CYS A 604 10.22 45.28 10.94
CA CYS A 604 9.16 45.14 9.93
C CYS A 604 8.20 43.96 10.17
N GLY A 605 8.36 43.23 11.27
CA GLY A 605 7.48 42.09 11.61
C GLY A 605 7.65 40.85 10.76
N LYS A 606 8.47 40.84 9.70
CA LYS A 606 8.68 39.67 8.82
C LYS A 606 9.63 38.65 9.49
N PRO A 607 9.57 37.36 9.05
CA PRO A 607 10.43 36.32 9.60
C PRO A 607 11.94 36.64 9.52
N VAL A 608 12.68 36.26 10.55
CA VAL A 608 14.13 36.28 10.57
C VAL A 608 14.67 34.87 10.47
N TYR A 609 15.56 34.63 9.52
CA TYR A 609 16.13 33.30 9.24
C TYR A 609 17.59 33.22 9.67
N GLU A 610 18.02 31.98 9.99
CA GLU A 610 19.43 31.70 10.27
C GLU A 610 20.22 31.52 8.97
N GLY A 611 21.28 32.31 8.79
CA GLY A 611 22.29 32.13 7.76
C GLY A 611 23.56 31.52 8.34
N ARG A 612 24.55 31.27 7.48
CA ARG A 612 25.85 30.71 7.92
C ARG A 612 26.58 31.61 8.94
N LYS A 613 26.57 32.92 8.72
CA LYS A 613 27.29 33.89 9.54
C LYS A 613 26.38 34.86 10.31
N ASN A 614 25.09 34.82 10.11
CA ASN A 614 24.18 35.83 10.65
C ASN A 614 22.75 35.28 10.80
N PHE A 615 21.90 36.08 11.48
CA PHE A 615 20.47 36.00 11.45
C PHE A 615 19.93 37.20 10.71
N TYR A 616 19.13 37.05 9.66
CA TYR A 616 18.74 38.12 8.77
C TYR A 616 17.23 38.12 8.48
N CYS A 617 16.66 39.32 8.29
CA CYS A 617 15.29 39.50 7.95
C CYS A 617 14.99 38.92 6.52
N SER A 618 13.86 38.26 6.37
CA SER A 618 13.38 37.75 5.07
C SER A 618 13.17 38.85 4.04
N ASP A 619 12.88 40.07 4.49
CA ASP A 619 12.73 41.24 3.64
C ASP A 619 14.10 41.87 3.38
N ARG A 620 14.58 41.75 2.15
CA ARG A 620 15.86 42.34 1.71
C ARG A 620 15.92 43.87 1.84
N SER A 621 14.76 44.54 1.80
CA SER A 621 14.68 46.01 1.96
C SER A 621 14.84 46.45 3.40
N CYS A 622 14.55 45.59 4.38
CA CYS A 622 14.55 45.90 5.81
C CYS A 622 15.98 46.05 6.42
N ARG A 623 16.97 45.43 5.86
CA ARG A 623 18.38 45.45 6.29
C ARG A 623 18.64 45.06 7.74
N PHE A 624 17.70 44.47 8.47
CA PHE A 624 17.91 43.94 9.82
C PHE A 624 18.76 42.67 9.77
N VAL A 625 19.90 42.69 10.46
CA VAL A 625 20.86 41.57 10.54
C VAL A 625 21.48 41.51 11.91
N LEU A 626 21.55 40.32 12.52
CA LEU A 626 22.35 40.03 13.71
C LEU A 626 23.53 39.15 13.29
N TRP A 627 24.75 39.64 13.46
CA TRP A 627 25.94 38.87 13.10
C TRP A 627 26.36 37.94 14.24
N LYS A 628 26.70 36.67 13.93
CA LYS A 628 27.11 35.67 14.92
C LYS A 628 28.44 36.02 15.55
N ASP A 629 29.34 36.63 14.76
CA ASP A 629 30.70 37.05 15.09
C ASP A 629 30.81 38.56 15.29
N ASP A 630 29.73 39.27 15.65
CA ASP A 630 29.76 40.67 15.95
C ASP A 630 30.81 40.98 17.03
N ARG A 631 31.49 42.18 16.93
CA ARG A 631 32.51 42.62 17.87
C ARG A 631 32.02 42.61 19.31
N PHE A 632 30.76 42.88 19.56
CA PHE A 632 30.15 42.78 20.89
C PHE A 632 30.32 41.38 21.49
N TRP A 633 30.07 40.35 20.70
CA TRP A 633 30.17 38.96 21.15
C TRP A 633 31.62 38.47 21.19
N THR A 634 32.37 38.70 20.14
CA THR A 634 33.75 38.19 20.00
C THR A 634 34.69 38.78 21.06
N SER A 635 34.57 40.08 21.38
CA SER A 635 35.37 40.73 22.46
C SER A 635 35.07 40.13 23.85
N ARG A 636 33.96 39.43 24.01
CA ARG A 636 33.55 38.76 25.25
C ARG A 636 33.72 37.23 25.17
N LYS A 637 34.49 36.75 24.20
CA LYS A 637 34.73 35.32 23.91
C LYS A 637 33.46 34.51 23.78
N LYS A 638 32.42 35.06 23.11
CA LYS A 638 31.13 34.46 22.83
C LYS A 638 30.78 34.57 21.34
N GLU A 639 29.85 33.75 20.92
CA GLU A 639 29.19 33.79 19.61
C GLU A 639 27.69 33.85 19.81
N LEU A 640 26.98 34.58 18.98
CA LEU A 640 25.52 34.64 19.02
C LEU A 640 24.90 33.31 18.51
N THR A 641 24.34 32.53 19.43
CA THR A 641 23.68 31.26 19.09
C THR A 641 22.25 31.47 18.63
N LYS A 642 21.63 30.44 17.95
CA LYS A 642 20.24 30.45 17.52
C LYS A 642 19.28 30.71 18.71
N LYS A 643 19.51 30.08 19.86
CA LYS A 643 18.72 30.30 21.08
C LYS A 643 18.77 31.73 21.58
N MET A 644 19.94 32.29 21.63
CA MET A 644 20.14 33.70 22.05
C MET A 644 19.47 34.68 21.08
N ALA A 645 19.60 34.43 19.77
CA ALA A 645 18.93 35.21 18.74
C ALA A 645 17.38 35.11 18.85
N ALA A 646 16.83 33.92 19.08
CA ALA A 646 15.41 33.73 19.30
C ALA A 646 14.89 34.48 20.55
N ASP A 647 15.64 34.44 21.67
CA ASP A 647 15.28 35.19 22.87
C ASP A 647 15.35 36.73 22.63
N LEU A 648 16.37 37.21 21.92
CA LEU A 648 16.51 38.63 21.55
C LEU A 648 15.36 39.10 20.65
N LEU A 649 14.99 38.32 19.69
CA LEU A 649 13.88 38.64 18.77
C LEU A 649 12.50 38.57 19.46
N LYS A 650 12.31 37.64 20.40
CA LYS A 650 11.01 37.44 21.07
C LYS A 650 10.83 38.33 22.30
N LYS A 651 11.87 38.51 23.10
CA LYS A 651 11.82 39.15 24.42
C LYS A 651 12.62 40.48 24.47
N GLY A 652 13.33 40.83 23.41
CA GLY A 652 14.24 41.94 23.37
C GLY A 652 15.51 41.72 24.21
N ARG A 653 15.64 40.60 24.93
CA ARG A 653 16.77 40.32 25.84
C ARG A 653 17.06 38.81 25.95
N THR A 654 18.34 38.48 26.29
CA THR A 654 18.78 37.11 26.57
C THR A 654 19.80 37.07 27.69
N SER A 655 19.77 36.04 28.54
CA SER A 655 20.76 35.87 29.61
C SER A 655 21.95 35.07 29.11
N VAL A 656 23.16 35.62 29.30
CA VAL A 656 24.42 35.02 28.86
C VAL A 656 25.33 34.81 30.03
N LYS A 657 25.76 33.58 30.26
CA LYS A 657 26.70 33.22 31.33
C LYS A 657 28.13 33.17 30.83
N GLY A 658 29.08 33.54 31.73
CA GLY A 658 30.48 33.37 31.47
C GLY A 658 31.04 34.27 30.33
N MET A 659 30.53 35.48 30.19
CA MET A 659 31.10 36.50 29.28
C MET A 659 32.46 36.99 29.80
N TRP A 660 33.45 37.13 28.94
CA TRP A 660 34.80 37.56 29.32
C TRP A 660 34.85 39.07 29.49
N SER A 661 35.53 39.50 30.56
CA SER A 661 35.88 40.94 30.79
C SER A 661 37.36 41.12 30.66
N GLU A 662 37.80 41.79 29.61
CA GLU A 662 39.22 42.14 29.42
C GLU A 662 39.76 43.03 30.54
N LYS A 663 38.94 43.95 31.07
CA LYS A 663 39.31 44.91 32.16
C LYS A 663 39.51 44.20 33.50
N LYS A 664 38.83 43.09 33.78
CA LYS A 664 38.88 42.37 35.07
C LYS A 664 39.60 41.00 34.97
N GLY A 665 39.97 40.53 33.77
CA GLY A 665 40.60 39.23 33.58
C GLY A 665 39.76 38.03 34.05
N SER A 666 38.44 38.20 34.13
CA SER A 666 37.50 37.17 34.66
C SER A 666 36.20 37.14 33.88
N THR A 667 35.46 36.07 34.08
CA THR A 667 34.14 35.90 33.47
C THR A 667 33.03 36.49 34.34
N TYR A 668 31.95 36.92 33.71
CA TYR A 668 30.74 37.43 34.38
C TYR A 668 29.47 37.01 33.64
N ASP A 669 28.37 37.03 34.36
CA ASP A 669 27.04 36.78 33.79
C ASP A 669 26.32 38.11 33.62
N ALA A 670 25.61 38.26 32.48
CA ALA A 670 24.83 39.46 32.19
C ALA A 670 23.59 39.14 31.35
N VAL A 671 22.62 40.04 31.40
CA VAL A 671 21.53 40.07 30.44
C VAL A 671 21.93 41.01 29.30
N VAL A 672 21.88 40.47 28.08
CA VAL A 672 22.10 41.24 26.85
C VAL A 672 20.76 41.70 26.33
N VAL A 673 20.63 42.96 26.07
CA VAL A 673 19.44 43.61 25.53
C VAL A 673 19.70 44.05 24.11
N LEU A 674 18.73 43.79 23.23
CA LEU A 674 18.78 44.26 21.85
C LEU A 674 18.56 45.78 21.81
N ASP A 675 19.50 46.51 21.28
CA ASP A 675 19.40 47.97 21.13
C ASP A 675 19.41 48.33 19.65
N ASP A 676 18.22 48.21 19.05
CA ASP A 676 18.01 48.47 17.63
C ASP A 676 17.41 49.87 17.43
N THR A 677 18.24 50.81 17.00
CA THR A 677 17.88 52.21 16.71
C THR A 677 17.43 52.41 15.25
N GLY A 678 17.26 51.34 14.46
CA GLY A 678 16.89 51.41 13.02
C GLY A 678 18.09 51.76 12.10
N GLY A 679 19.28 51.91 12.63
CA GLY A 679 20.48 52.23 11.86
C GLY A 679 21.02 51.04 11.04
N LYS A 680 22.19 51.27 10.39
CA LYS A 680 22.86 50.25 9.55
C LYS A 680 23.25 48.99 10.34
N TYR A 681 23.59 49.14 11.61
CA TYR A 681 24.00 48.04 12.49
C TYR A 681 23.11 47.96 13.71
N VAL A 682 22.79 46.77 14.12
CA VAL A 682 22.12 46.48 15.39
C VAL A 682 23.16 46.51 16.52
N ARG A 683 22.80 47.10 17.67
CA ARG A 683 23.67 47.20 18.84
C ARG A 683 23.11 46.35 19.97
N PHE A 684 23.96 46.15 21.00
CA PHE A 684 23.59 45.39 22.20
C PHE A 684 24.00 46.17 23.45
N LYS A 685 23.17 46.16 24.47
CA LYS A 685 23.43 46.73 25.81
C LYS A 685 23.53 45.62 26.83
N LEU A 686 24.31 45.87 27.89
CA LEU A 686 24.42 44.97 29.05
C LEU A 686 23.57 45.50 30.20
N GLU A 687 22.73 44.60 30.76
CA GLU A 687 22.07 44.79 32.02
C GLU A 687 22.64 43.77 33.03
N PHE A 688 22.99 44.24 34.21
CA PHE A 688 23.47 43.37 35.29
C PHE A 688 22.30 43.06 36.24
N PRO A 689 22.08 41.80 36.65
CA PRO A 689 21.07 41.49 37.65
C PRO A 689 21.34 42.23 38.94
N LYS A 690 20.37 42.94 39.52
CA LYS A 690 20.47 43.53 40.83
C LYS A 690 20.90 42.45 41.83
N ARG A 691 21.98 42.66 42.57
CA ARG A 691 22.36 41.82 43.70
C ARG A 691 21.17 41.75 44.64
N LYS A 692 20.69 40.58 44.96
CA LYS A 692 19.80 40.39 46.12
C LYS A 692 20.59 40.81 47.34
N GLU A 693 20.20 41.88 47.96
CA GLU A 693 20.74 42.23 49.28
C GLU A 693 20.41 41.07 50.22
N GLY A 694 21.45 40.45 50.74
CA GLY A 694 21.34 39.39 51.74
C GLY A 694 20.59 39.91 52.96
N VAL A 695 19.44 39.31 53.26
CA VAL A 695 18.81 39.46 54.54
C VAL A 695 19.73 38.79 55.58
N ASN A 696 20.58 39.56 56.22
CA ASN A 696 21.19 39.18 57.50
C ASN A 696 20.07 39.22 58.53
N GLY A 697 19.44 38.08 58.84
CA GLY A 697 18.63 37.87 60.00
C GLY A 697 19.46 37.19 61.10
N ARG A 698 19.56 37.88 62.20
CA ARG A 698 20.05 37.33 63.48
C ARG A 698 19.20 36.15 63.96
#